data_a94bc1a3bf44079c4a5cd5cf65179fb1
#
_entry.id   a94bc1a3bf44079c4a5cd5cf65179fb1
#
_cell.length_a   1.000
_cell.length_b   1.000
_cell.length_c   1.000
_cell.angle_alpha   90.00
_cell.angle_beta   90.00
_cell.angle_gamma   90.00
#
_symmetry.space_group_name_H-M   'P 1'
#
loop_
_entity.id
_entity.type
_entity.pdbx_description
1 polymer ?
#
loop_
_entity_poly.entity_id
_entity_poly.type
_entity_poly.pdbx_seq_one_letter_code
_entity_poly.pdbx_strand_id
1 'polypeptide(L)'
;VKDYVKIAYPGTDTLYVPATQLDLVSKYTGGGEEKPVKLSKMGGSDWVKTRSRAKSAAKDMAKKLIALYAERQRLPGHAFAPDSEWQREFEDNFGYTETDDQLRSIAEIKRDMEASVPMDRLLCGDVGFGKTEVALRAVMKCVLSGKQAAILVPTTVLAQQHYQTALQRFFGFPVNIAVMSRFKTGNQASKVLSDLATGKCDLVIGTHRLLSKDVKFKDLGLLVVDEEQRFGVTHKEKLKELSRQVDTLTLSATPIPRTLNMALSGIRDMSTIEVPPVDRQPVQTYVLEHNWGVIADAIRRELARGGQVYYMHNRVETIDRCAAQLRKLLGEEISIGVAHGKMDEKGLSSVMQQLSDGEIQVLVCTTIIETGIDIPNVNTLIIEDADRLGLAQLHQIRGRIGRSARRAYAYMTYRAGKILTEVAAKRLTAIREYAEFGSGFRIAMRDLEIRGAGNLLGPEQSGYMMSVGYDMYLQLLEEAVLEQRGEKAPQRTECSADLTVSANLPESYISSGEQRMDIYRRIAALRTAEQSQELLDELIDRYGEPPPPVLRLMDVALLRAEAMQIGVCDIAQRGSEISFTFAGADAVPVNAVMALCSLPKNRRRLTLSATGTEPKLLLRLTPNEDALDTALTLVGDLRVNKEENEKEVTL
;
A
#
# COMPACT_ATOMS: atom_id res chain seq x y z
N VAL A 1 11.13 30.70 18.23
CA VAL A 1 9.95 29.98 18.75
C VAL A 1 10.03 28.55 18.25
N LYS A 2 9.81 27.57 19.14
CA LYS A 2 9.78 26.13 18.83
C LYS A 2 8.50 25.55 19.40
N ASP A 3 7.86 24.67 18.64
CA ASP A 3 6.67 23.93 19.09
C ASP A 3 7.08 22.57 19.67
N TYR A 4 6.36 22.13 20.71
CA TYR A 4 6.59 20.86 21.38
C TYR A 4 5.29 20.07 21.51
N VAL A 5 5.37 18.77 21.32
CA VAL A 5 4.30 17.86 21.66
C VAL A 5 4.49 17.38 23.10
N LYS A 6 3.48 17.59 23.92
CA LYS A 6 3.44 17.13 25.31
C LYS A 6 2.85 15.74 25.38
N ILE A 7 3.61 14.75 25.83
CA ILE A 7 3.17 13.38 26.05
C ILE A 7 3.07 13.13 27.54
N ALA A 8 1.87 12.84 28.04
CA ALA A 8 1.62 12.51 29.44
C ALA A 8 1.77 10.99 29.65
N TYR A 9 2.51 10.59 30.66
CA TYR A 9 2.65 9.23 31.13
C TYR A 9 1.72 8.95 32.31
N PRO A 10 1.47 7.67 32.67
CA PRO A 10 0.77 7.33 33.90
C PRO A 10 1.47 7.91 35.14
N GLY A 11 0.77 8.72 35.91
CA GLY A 11 1.32 9.46 37.06
C GLY A 11 1.48 10.94 36.74
N THR A 12 2.60 11.52 37.16
CA THR A 12 2.91 12.96 36.97
C THR A 12 3.92 13.23 35.88
N ASP A 13 4.51 12.18 35.31
CA ASP A 13 5.60 12.28 34.33
C ASP A 13 5.10 12.80 32.99
N THR A 14 5.87 13.69 32.39
CA THR A 14 5.55 14.30 31.08
C THR A 14 6.81 14.39 30.25
N LEU A 15 6.72 13.98 28.99
CA LEU A 15 7.77 14.15 27.99
C LEU A 15 7.38 15.24 27.00
N TYR A 16 8.31 16.16 26.72
CA TYR A 16 8.17 17.16 25.68
C TYR A 16 9.04 16.78 24.48
N VAL A 17 8.40 16.51 23.34
CA VAL A 17 9.08 16.17 22.09
C VAL A 17 9.07 17.38 21.17
N PRO A 18 10.22 17.89 20.70
CA PRO A 18 10.26 18.95 19.73
C PRO A 18 9.51 18.56 18.45
N ALA A 19 8.79 19.51 17.84
CA ALA A 19 8.05 19.26 16.60
C ALA A 19 8.98 18.78 15.45
N THR A 20 10.25 19.18 15.47
CA THR A 20 11.29 18.72 14.54
C THR A 20 11.65 17.24 14.67
N GLN A 21 11.21 16.56 15.73
CA GLN A 21 11.49 15.15 16.03
C GLN A 21 10.20 14.30 16.06
N LEU A 22 9.14 14.75 15.41
CA LEU A 22 7.87 14.01 15.36
C LEU A 22 7.93 12.73 14.53
N ASP A 23 8.96 12.52 13.75
CA ASP A 23 9.29 11.25 13.10
C ASP A 23 9.62 10.13 14.11
N LEU A 24 10.02 10.47 15.34
CA LEU A 24 10.26 9.53 16.44
C LEU A 24 8.98 9.15 17.21
N VAL A 25 7.85 9.83 16.94
CA VAL A 25 6.58 9.61 17.62
C VAL A 25 5.57 9.06 16.64
N SER A 26 5.19 7.80 16.81
CA SER A 26 4.13 7.18 16.04
C SER A 26 2.84 7.04 16.86
N LYS A 27 1.70 7.07 16.15
CA LYS A 27 0.42 6.78 16.75
C LYS A 27 0.37 5.28 17.08
N TYR A 28 -0.04 4.93 18.30
CA TYR A 28 -0.18 3.53 18.67
C TYR A 28 -1.33 2.86 17.87
N THR A 29 -1.01 1.82 17.13
CA THR A 29 -1.93 1.02 16.32
C THR A 29 -1.84 -0.46 16.74
N GLY A 30 -2.29 -0.80 17.92
CA GLY A 30 -2.14 -2.16 18.45
C GLY A 30 -3.44 -2.88 18.71
N GLY A 31 -4.26 -2.39 19.63
CA GLY A 31 -5.39 -3.12 20.20
C GLY A 31 -6.77 -2.90 19.58
N GLY A 32 -6.92 -1.98 18.62
CA GLY A 32 -8.21 -1.42 18.24
C GLY A 32 -8.78 -0.53 19.35
N GLU A 33 -9.74 0.32 19.00
CA GLU A 33 -10.29 1.32 19.94
C GLU A 33 -11.12 0.71 21.09
N GLU A 34 -11.50 -0.56 20.99
CA GLU A 34 -12.34 -1.23 21.99
C GLU A 34 -11.57 -1.81 23.20
N LYS A 35 -10.23 -1.89 23.12
CA LYS A 35 -9.42 -2.46 24.20
C LYS A 35 -8.56 -1.40 24.86
N PRO A 36 -8.69 -1.19 26.21
CA PRO A 36 -7.85 -0.25 26.91
C PRO A 36 -6.37 -0.67 26.85
N VAL A 37 -5.52 0.23 26.41
CA VAL A 37 -4.08 0.03 26.35
C VAL A 37 -3.49 0.23 27.75
N LYS A 38 -2.70 -0.73 28.22
CA LYS A 38 -1.94 -0.57 29.45
C LYS A 38 -0.74 0.35 29.18
N LEU A 39 -0.83 1.58 29.63
CA LEU A 39 0.26 2.55 29.48
C LEU A 39 1.45 2.18 30.40
N SER A 40 2.66 2.28 29.86
CA SER A 40 3.90 2.05 30.61
C SER A 40 4.33 3.32 31.34
N LYS A 41 4.92 3.19 32.53
CA LYS A 41 5.55 4.31 33.24
C LYS A 41 6.88 4.67 32.59
N MET A 42 7.25 5.95 32.63
CA MET A 42 8.54 6.43 32.17
C MET A 42 9.68 5.83 33.03
N GLY A 43 10.74 5.31 32.40
CA GLY A 43 11.84 4.65 33.10
C GLY A 43 11.54 3.27 33.70
N GLY A 44 10.32 2.72 33.50
CA GLY A 44 9.92 1.42 34.05
C GLY A 44 10.55 0.23 33.31
N SER A 45 10.88 -0.84 34.05
CA SER A 45 11.41 -2.10 33.50
C SER A 45 10.39 -2.88 32.64
N ASP A 46 9.08 -2.58 32.77
CA ASP A 46 8.00 -3.28 32.05
C ASP A 46 8.10 -3.07 30.54
N TRP A 47 8.43 -1.85 30.09
CA TRP A 47 8.62 -1.56 28.67
C TRP A 47 9.82 -2.33 28.10
N VAL A 48 10.94 -2.35 28.78
CA VAL A 48 12.15 -3.08 28.36
C VAL A 48 11.84 -4.57 28.19
N LYS A 49 11.12 -5.17 29.15
CA LYS A 49 10.70 -6.58 29.07
C LYS A 49 9.74 -6.84 27.91
N THR A 50 8.77 -5.94 27.71
CA THR A 50 7.79 -6.06 26.63
C THR A 50 8.46 -5.97 25.26
N ARG A 51 9.35 -4.98 25.06
CA ARG A 51 10.14 -4.84 23.83
C ARG A 51 11.05 -6.04 23.58
N SER A 52 11.72 -6.57 24.62
CA SER A 52 12.57 -7.75 24.51
C SER A 52 11.79 -9.00 24.07
N ARG A 53 10.59 -9.23 24.63
CA ARG A 53 9.71 -10.33 24.21
C ARG A 53 9.25 -10.18 22.77
N ALA A 54 8.85 -8.99 22.36
CA ALA A 54 8.46 -8.69 20.98
C ALA A 54 9.65 -8.90 20.01
N LYS A 55 10.86 -8.49 20.40
CA LYS A 55 12.07 -8.72 19.61
C LYS A 55 12.39 -10.21 19.46
N SER A 56 12.23 -11.01 20.50
CA SER A 56 12.41 -12.49 20.43
C SER A 56 11.39 -13.12 19.49
N ALA A 57 10.11 -12.74 19.60
CA ALA A 57 9.06 -13.23 18.72
C ALA A 57 9.28 -12.84 17.25
N ALA A 58 9.77 -11.63 16.99
CA ALA A 58 10.15 -11.17 15.66
C ALA A 58 11.32 -12.00 15.08
N LYS A 59 12.32 -12.33 15.91
CA LYS A 59 13.45 -13.21 15.50
C LYS A 59 12.98 -14.62 15.15
N ASP A 60 12.06 -15.20 15.92
CA ASP A 60 11.52 -16.53 15.64
C ASP A 60 10.69 -16.52 14.35
N MET A 61 9.93 -15.46 14.12
CA MET A 61 9.18 -15.25 12.87
C MET A 61 10.13 -15.09 11.68
N ALA A 62 11.16 -14.25 11.78
CA ALA A 62 12.15 -14.04 10.75
C ALA A 62 12.86 -15.36 10.37
N LYS A 63 13.24 -16.20 11.35
CA LYS A 63 13.81 -17.52 11.08
C LYS A 63 12.89 -18.43 10.29
N LYS A 64 11.60 -18.51 10.65
CA LYS A 64 10.59 -19.30 9.94
C LYS A 64 10.44 -18.81 8.49
N LEU A 65 10.36 -17.50 8.30
CA LEU A 65 10.16 -16.88 7.00
C LEU A 65 11.38 -17.09 6.08
N ILE A 66 12.59 -16.87 6.60
CA ILE A 66 13.84 -17.07 5.84
C ILE A 66 14.06 -18.54 5.50
N ALA A 67 13.71 -19.47 6.40
CA ALA A 67 13.79 -20.89 6.11
C ALA A 67 12.88 -21.29 4.93
N LEU A 68 11.65 -20.77 4.91
CA LEU A 68 10.72 -20.98 3.79
C LEU A 68 11.24 -20.38 2.48
N TYR A 69 11.82 -19.19 2.52
CA TYR A 69 12.44 -18.55 1.36
C TYR A 69 13.67 -19.32 0.85
N ALA A 70 14.54 -19.73 1.77
CA ALA A 70 15.75 -20.51 1.42
C ALA A 70 15.41 -21.89 0.83
N GLU A 71 14.36 -22.56 1.32
CA GLU A 71 13.86 -23.81 0.73
C GLU A 71 13.44 -23.59 -0.74
N ARG A 72 12.74 -22.50 -1.00
CA ARG A 72 12.26 -22.15 -2.32
C ARG A 72 13.39 -21.76 -3.28
N GLN A 73 14.36 -20.99 -2.83
CA GLN A 73 15.54 -20.61 -3.61
C GLN A 73 16.39 -21.81 -4.09
N ARG A 74 16.24 -22.95 -3.44
CA ARG A 74 16.90 -24.21 -3.83
C ARG A 74 16.13 -25.01 -4.88
N LEU A 75 14.88 -24.66 -5.13
CA LEU A 75 14.08 -25.36 -6.14
C LEU A 75 14.47 -24.88 -7.53
N PRO A 76 14.67 -25.80 -8.50
CA PRO A 76 14.90 -25.39 -9.87
C PRO A 76 13.61 -24.85 -10.48
N GLY A 77 13.66 -23.65 -11.01
CA GLY A 77 12.61 -23.01 -11.81
C GLY A 77 12.90 -23.09 -13.30
N HIS A 78 11.97 -22.61 -14.10
CA HIS A 78 12.16 -22.43 -15.53
C HIS A 78 12.56 -20.97 -15.81
N ALA A 79 13.74 -20.78 -16.37
CA ALA A 79 14.15 -19.46 -16.86
C ALA A 79 13.50 -19.21 -18.23
N PHE A 80 12.55 -18.27 -18.28
CA PHE A 80 11.91 -17.88 -19.52
C PHE A 80 12.86 -17.06 -20.41
N ALA A 81 12.70 -17.19 -21.74
CA ALA A 81 13.52 -16.45 -22.68
C ALA A 81 13.25 -14.92 -22.59
N PRO A 82 14.23 -14.07 -22.95
CA PRO A 82 14.01 -12.65 -23.14
C PRO A 82 12.87 -12.36 -24.12
N ASP A 83 12.34 -11.14 -24.08
CA ASP A 83 11.19 -10.74 -24.88
C ASP A 83 11.45 -10.88 -26.39
N SER A 84 10.55 -11.60 -27.05
CA SER A 84 10.51 -11.73 -28.52
C SER A 84 9.77 -10.55 -29.16
N GLU A 85 9.79 -10.48 -30.51
CA GLU A 85 9.03 -9.49 -31.28
C GLU A 85 7.52 -9.61 -31.00
N TRP A 86 6.99 -10.82 -30.85
CA TRP A 86 5.59 -11.05 -30.52
C TRP A 86 5.20 -10.54 -29.13
N GLN A 87 6.10 -10.59 -28.17
CA GLN A 87 5.88 -9.99 -26.86
C GLN A 87 5.75 -8.47 -26.97
N ARG A 88 6.64 -7.83 -27.73
CA ARG A 88 6.59 -6.37 -27.96
C ARG A 88 5.34 -5.97 -28.70
N GLU A 89 4.99 -6.68 -29.79
CA GLU A 89 3.75 -6.43 -30.52
C GLU A 89 2.50 -6.57 -29.63
N PHE A 90 2.47 -7.58 -28.75
CA PHE A 90 1.42 -7.73 -27.77
C PHE A 90 1.33 -6.55 -26.82
N GLU A 91 2.45 -6.02 -26.35
CA GLU A 91 2.51 -4.87 -25.45
C GLU A 91 2.14 -3.57 -26.17
N ASP A 92 2.64 -3.34 -27.37
CA ASP A 92 2.34 -2.17 -28.20
C ASP A 92 0.85 -2.09 -28.61
N ASN A 93 0.17 -3.23 -28.72
CA ASN A 93 -1.27 -3.31 -28.97
C ASN A 93 -2.13 -2.98 -27.73
N PHE A 94 -1.53 -2.50 -26.64
CA PHE A 94 -2.30 -2.01 -25.49
C PHE A 94 -2.86 -0.61 -25.78
N GLY A 95 -4.19 -0.50 -25.77
CA GLY A 95 -4.90 0.72 -26.18
C GLY A 95 -4.86 1.88 -25.17
N TYR A 96 -4.04 1.80 -24.13
CA TYR A 96 -3.89 2.80 -23.07
C TYR A 96 -2.41 3.11 -22.83
N THR A 97 -2.14 4.25 -22.22
CA THR A 97 -0.77 4.62 -21.79
C THR A 97 -0.52 4.02 -20.39
N GLU A 98 0.57 3.29 -20.26
CA GLU A 98 1.00 2.74 -18.98
C GLU A 98 1.52 3.83 -18.04
N THR A 99 1.31 3.61 -16.75
CA THR A 99 1.97 4.42 -15.71
C THR A 99 3.38 3.90 -15.45
N ASP A 100 4.25 4.74 -14.91
CA ASP A 100 5.62 4.35 -14.55
C ASP A 100 5.65 3.16 -13.58
N ASP A 101 4.69 3.09 -12.66
CA ASP A 101 4.54 1.98 -11.73
C ASP A 101 4.18 0.67 -12.43
N GLN A 102 3.32 0.73 -13.45
CA GLN A 102 2.98 -0.45 -14.26
C GLN A 102 4.19 -0.93 -15.04
N LEU A 103 4.92 -0.04 -15.69
CA LEU A 103 6.15 -0.37 -16.44
C LEU A 103 7.22 -0.98 -15.53
N ARG A 104 7.44 -0.39 -14.36
CA ARG A 104 8.36 -0.92 -13.35
C ARG A 104 7.94 -2.32 -12.90
N SER A 105 6.65 -2.52 -12.57
CA SER A 105 6.13 -3.82 -12.13
C SER A 105 6.26 -4.89 -13.22
N ILE A 106 6.01 -4.54 -14.48
CA ILE A 106 6.20 -5.43 -15.63
C ILE A 106 7.67 -5.86 -15.76
N ALA A 107 8.60 -4.90 -15.67
CA ALA A 107 10.03 -5.17 -15.75
C ALA A 107 10.52 -6.06 -14.60
N GLU A 108 10.03 -5.85 -13.38
CA GLU A 108 10.33 -6.68 -12.22
C GLU A 108 9.83 -8.11 -12.39
N ILE A 109 8.58 -8.31 -12.84
CA ILE A 109 7.99 -9.62 -13.10
C ILE A 109 8.76 -10.37 -14.20
N LYS A 110 9.08 -9.71 -15.30
CA LYS A 110 9.83 -10.30 -16.40
C LYS A 110 11.22 -10.77 -15.95
N ARG A 111 11.92 -9.96 -15.16
CA ARG A 111 13.23 -10.31 -14.60
C ARG A 111 13.16 -11.53 -13.70
N ASP A 112 12.13 -11.64 -12.85
CA ASP A 112 11.94 -12.83 -12.03
C ASP A 112 11.64 -14.07 -12.85
N MET A 113 10.80 -13.96 -13.89
CA MET A 113 10.51 -15.07 -14.81
C MET A 113 11.75 -15.51 -15.60
N GLU A 114 12.69 -14.63 -15.88
CA GLU A 114 13.96 -14.93 -16.56
C GLU A 114 15.01 -15.55 -15.63
N ALA A 115 14.75 -15.58 -14.32
CA ALA A 115 15.63 -16.21 -13.35
C ALA A 115 15.42 -17.75 -13.33
N SER A 116 16.43 -18.48 -12.87
CA SER A 116 16.38 -19.94 -12.73
C SER A 116 15.68 -20.44 -11.46
N VAL A 117 15.10 -19.54 -10.69
CA VAL A 117 14.37 -19.82 -9.46
C VAL A 117 12.88 -19.51 -9.68
N PRO A 118 11.93 -20.32 -9.19
CA PRO A 118 10.52 -20.04 -9.39
C PRO A 118 10.11 -18.69 -8.78
N MET A 119 9.47 -17.83 -9.57
CA MET A 119 8.94 -16.55 -9.12
C MET A 119 7.82 -16.73 -8.07
N ASP A 120 7.80 -15.91 -7.01
CA ASP A 120 6.65 -15.70 -6.12
C ASP A 120 6.50 -14.22 -5.81
N ARG A 121 5.82 -13.57 -6.71
CA ARG A 121 5.66 -12.15 -6.60
C ARG A 121 4.22 -11.77 -6.29
N LEU A 122 4.08 -10.81 -5.40
CA LEU A 122 2.80 -10.19 -5.09
C LEU A 122 2.71 -8.83 -5.79
N LEU A 123 1.73 -8.67 -6.67
CA LEU A 123 1.40 -7.40 -7.30
C LEU A 123 0.25 -6.73 -6.56
N CYS A 124 0.55 -5.65 -5.84
CA CYS A 124 -0.41 -4.83 -5.12
C CYS A 124 -0.77 -3.58 -5.91
N GLY A 125 -2.02 -3.17 -5.83
CA GLY A 125 -2.50 -1.92 -6.43
C GLY A 125 -3.99 -1.79 -6.25
N ASP A 126 -4.48 -0.56 -6.24
CA ASP A 126 -5.91 -0.30 -6.08
C ASP A 126 -6.75 -0.94 -7.20
N VAL A 127 -8.06 -1.02 -6.97
CA VAL A 127 -9.01 -1.54 -7.97
C VAL A 127 -8.95 -0.65 -9.22
N GLY A 128 -8.77 -1.27 -10.40
CA GLY A 128 -8.71 -0.56 -11.68
C GLY A 128 -7.35 0.06 -12.02
N PHE A 129 -6.26 -0.30 -11.30
CA PHE A 129 -4.90 0.17 -11.60
C PHE A 129 -4.15 -0.71 -12.62
N GLY A 130 -4.85 -1.53 -13.39
CA GLY A 130 -4.28 -2.26 -14.51
C GLY A 130 -3.53 -3.55 -14.14
N LYS A 131 -3.68 -4.09 -12.91
CA LYS A 131 -3.04 -5.34 -12.49
C LYS A 131 -3.27 -6.50 -13.46
N THR A 132 -4.46 -6.59 -14.04
CA THR A 132 -4.82 -7.64 -15.02
C THR A 132 -3.97 -7.56 -16.28
N GLU A 133 -3.71 -6.36 -16.82
CA GLU A 133 -2.85 -6.18 -17.99
C GLU A 133 -1.42 -6.62 -17.69
N VAL A 134 -0.88 -6.24 -16.51
CA VAL A 134 0.45 -6.68 -16.07
C VAL A 134 0.53 -8.21 -16.03
N ALA A 135 -0.51 -8.87 -15.50
CA ALA A 135 -0.57 -10.33 -15.45
C ALA A 135 -0.67 -10.95 -16.85
N LEU A 136 -1.44 -10.37 -17.79
CA LEU A 136 -1.57 -10.88 -19.16
C LEU A 136 -0.25 -10.78 -19.95
N ARG A 137 0.58 -9.78 -19.69
CA ARG A 137 1.94 -9.69 -20.26
C ARG A 137 2.85 -10.81 -19.75
N ALA A 138 2.76 -11.18 -18.47
CA ALA A 138 3.44 -12.34 -17.93
C ALA A 138 2.93 -13.65 -18.55
N VAL A 139 1.61 -13.77 -18.74
CA VAL A 139 0.99 -14.91 -19.43
C VAL A 139 1.50 -15.04 -20.86
N MET A 140 1.58 -13.94 -21.62
CA MET A 140 2.10 -13.96 -22.98
C MET A 140 3.54 -14.47 -23.03
N LYS A 141 4.41 -13.99 -22.13
CA LYS A 141 5.81 -14.44 -22.00
C LYS A 141 5.90 -15.95 -21.70
N CYS A 142 5.01 -16.46 -20.83
CA CYS A 142 4.92 -17.88 -20.51
C CYS A 142 4.52 -18.72 -21.74
N VAL A 143 3.46 -18.31 -22.45
CA VAL A 143 2.94 -19.03 -23.62
C VAL A 143 3.93 -19.02 -24.78
N LEU A 144 4.61 -17.90 -25.02
CA LEU A 144 5.65 -17.80 -26.06
C LEU A 144 6.84 -18.73 -25.81
N SER A 145 7.07 -19.13 -24.56
CA SER A 145 8.07 -20.14 -24.19
C SER A 145 7.55 -21.58 -24.29
N GLY A 146 6.36 -21.79 -24.83
CA GLY A 146 5.74 -23.10 -25.03
C GLY A 146 5.18 -23.73 -23.76
N LYS A 147 5.02 -22.97 -22.67
CA LYS A 147 4.45 -23.42 -21.41
C LYS A 147 3.01 -22.98 -21.25
N GLN A 148 2.29 -23.66 -20.37
CA GLN A 148 0.90 -23.34 -20.05
C GLN A 148 0.82 -22.32 -18.90
N ALA A 149 -0.17 -21.45 -18.97
CA ALA A 149 -0.49 -20.51 -17.90
C ALA A 149 -1.89 -20.79 -17.33
N ALA A 150 -2.07 -20.54 -16.03
CA ALA A 150 -3.36 -20.65 -15.36
C ALA A 150 -3.67 -19.35 -14.59
N ILE A 151 -4.91 -18.86 -14.71
CA ILE A 151 -5.42 -17.74 -13.90
C ILE A 151 -6.51 -18.28 -12.98
N LEU A 152 -6.26 -18.22 -11.69
CA LEU A 152 -7.16 -18.64 -10.64
C LEU A 152 -7.88 -17.44 -10.05
N VAL A 153 -9.22 -17.49 -10.05
CA VAL A 153 -10.08 -16.42 -9.55
C VAL A 153 -11.12 -16.95 -8.56
N PRO A 154 -11.64 -16.10 -7.63
CA PRO A 154 -12.53 -16.58 -6.57
C PRO A 154 -13.95 -16.94 -7.04
N THR A 155 -14.44 -16.37 -8.12
CA THR A 155 -15.83 -16.56 -8.58
C THR A 155 -15.93 -16.89 -10.05
N THR A 156 -17.02 -17.56 -10.44
CA THR A 156 -17.31 -17.94 -11.82
C THR A 156 -17.58 -16.73 -12.73
N VAL A 157 -18.22 -15.69 -12.20
CA VAL A 157 -18.46 -14.45 -12.94
C VAL A 157 -17.14 -13.77 -13.29
N LEU A 158 -16.21 -13.71 -12.33
CA LEU A 158 -14.89 -13.15 -12.57
C LEU A 158 -14.07 -14.01 -13.55
N ALA A 159 -14.20 -15.34 -13.48
CA ALA A 159 -13.57 -16.24 -14.46
C ALA A 159 -14.04 -15.95 -15.88
N GLN A 160 -15.35 -15.74 -16.06
CA GLN A 160 -15.92 -15.40 -17.36
C GLN A 160 -15.44 -14.03 -17.85
N GLN A 161 -15.36 -13.05 -16.97
CA GLN A 161 -14.88 -11.71 -17.32
C GLN A 161 -13.40 -11.71 -17.71
N HIS A 162 -12.53 -12.35 -16.93
CA HIS A 162 -11.12 -12.51 -17.31
C HIS A 162 -10.97 -13.28 -18.63
N TYR A 163 -11.84 -14.26 -18.88
CA TYR A 163 -11.84 -15.00 -20.14
C TYR A 163 -12.16 -14.08 -21.33
N GLN A 164 -13.18 -13.24 -21.22
CA GLN A 164 -13.53 -12.29 -22.28
C GLN A 164 -12.41 -11.25 -22.49
N THR A 165 -11.85 -10.72 -21.41
CA THR A 165 -10.72 -9.78 -21.47
C THR A 165 -9.51 -10.43 -22.15
N ALA A 166 -9.21 -11.69 -21.80
CA ALA A 166 -8.11 -12.43 -22.42
C ALA A 166 -8.38 -12.70 -23.91
N LEU A 167 -9.61 -13.09 -24.30
CA LEU A 167 -9.94 -13.28 -25.71
C LEU A 167 -9.75 -11.99 -26.53
N GLN A 168 -10.14 -10.85 -26.00
CA GLN A 168 -9.95 -9.56 -26.66
C GLN A 168 -8.48 -9.20 -26.76
N ARG A 169 -7.73 -9.38 -25.68
CA ARG A 169 -6.32 -8.96 -25.57
C ARG A 169 -5.39 -9.84 -26.39
N PHE A 170 -5.66 -11.14 -26.48
CA PHE A 170 -4.92 -12.10 -27.28
C PHE A 170 -5.45 -12.25 -28.71
N PHE A 171 -6.40 -11.42 -29.12
CA PHE A 171 -6.91 -11.46 -30.49
C PHE A 171 -5.79 -11.20 -31.50
N GLY A 172 -5.68 -12.08 -32.50
CA GLY A 172 -4.61 -12.03 -33.50
C GLY A 172 -3.36 -12.85 -33.15
N PHE A 173 -3.24 -13.34 -31.93
CA PHE A 173 -2.15 -14.22 -31.51
C PHE A 173 -2.60 -15.69 -31.44
N PRO A 174 -1.76 -16.66 -31.79
CA PRO A 174 -2.11 -18.09 -31.79
C PRO A 174 -2.10 -18.69 -30.39
N VAL A 175 -2.94 -18.16 -29.50
CA VAL A 175 -3.07 -18.59 -28.10
C VAL A 175 -4.42 -19.24 -27.88
N ASN A 176 -4.43 -20.49 -27.44
CA ASN A 176 -5.66 -21.22 -27.14
C ASN A 176 -6.07 -21.01 -25.68
N ILE A 177 -7.19 -20.30 -25.50
CA ILE A 177 -7.69 -19.91 -24.19
C ILE A 177 -8.93 -20.73 -23.84
N ALA A 178 -8.96 -21.28 -22.64
CA ALA A 178 -10.12 -22.00 -22.11
C ALA A 178 -10.57 -21.41 -20.76
N VAL A 179 -11.87 -21.52 -20.47
CA VAL A 179 -12.41 -21.23 -19.14
C VAL A 179 -12.87 -22.51 -18.49
N MET A 180 -12.53 -22.73 -17.23
CA MET A 180 -12.98 -23.86 -16.43
C MET A 180 -13.80 -23.37 -15.23
N SER A 181 -15.12 -23.47 -15.36
CA SER A 181 -16.07 -23.13 -14.30
C SER A 181 -17.14 -24.22 -14.21
N ARG A 182 -17.95 -24.17 -13.19
CA ARG A 182 -19.08 -25.11 -13.01
C ARG A 182 -20.16 -25.01 -14.10
N PHE A 183 -20.12 -23.97 -14.95
CA PHE A 183 -21.09 -23.77 -16.04
C PHE A 183 -20.90 -24.69 -17.25
N LYS A 184 -19.73 -25.27 -17.41
CA LYS A 184 -19.52 -26.16 -18.57
C LYS A 184 -20.19 -27.50 -18.37
N THR A 185 -20.88 -27.95 -19.42
CA THR A 185 -21.43 -29.33 -19.47
C THR A 185 -20.33 -30.36 -19.33
N GLY A 186 -20.66 -31.56 -18.88
CA GLY A 186 -19.68 -32.63 -18.69
C GLY A 186 -18.75 -32.84 -19.89
N ASN A 187 -19.30 -32.82 -21.12
CA ASN A 187 -18.52 -32.97 -22.35
C ASN A 187 -17.57 -31.80 -22.61
N GLN A 188 -17.99 -30.57 -22.34
CA GLN A 188 -17.13 -29.39 -22.50
C GLN A 188 -16.00 -29.36 -21.45
N ALA A 189 -16.29 -29.74 -20.21
CA ALA A 189 -15.29 -29.85 -19.16
C ALA A 189 -14.27 -30.95 -19.48
N SER A 190 -14.72 -32.12 -19.95
CA SER A 190 -13.84 -33.22 -20.36
C SER A 190 -12.92 -32.82 -21.52
N LYS A 191 -13.41 -32.03 -22.48
CA LYS A 191 -12.58 -31.51 -23.57
C LYS A 191 -11.48 -30.59 -23.04
N VAL A 192 -11.81 -29.63 -22.15
CA VAL A 192 -10.79 -28.73 -21.57
C VAL A 192 -9.75 -29.51 -20.76
N LEU A 193 -10.17 -30.53 -19.99
CA LEU A 193 -9.24 -31.40 -19.24
C LEU A 193 -8.29 -32.14 -20.19
N SER A 194 -8.80 -32.68 -21.31
CA SER A 194 -7.99 -33.32 -22.34
C SER A 194 -7.01 -32.36 -23.01
N ASP A 195 -7.48 -31.15 -23.36
CA ASP A 195 -6.68 -30.12 -24.00
C ASP A 195 -5.56 -29.61 -23.08
N LEU A 196 -5.82 -29.50 -21.78
CA LEU A 196 -4.78 -29.20 -20.77
C LEU A 196 -3.74 -30.31 -20.67
N ALA A 197 -4.18 -31.56 -20.57
CA ALA A 197 -3.28 -32.71 -20.43
C ALA A 197 -2.42 -32.97 -21.69
N THR A 198 -2.92 -32.59 -22.86
CA THR A 198 -2.20 -32.71 -24.14
C THR A 198 -1.37 -31.49 -24.50
N GLY A 199 -1.56 -30.35 -23.79
CA GLY A 199 -0.87 -29.11 -24.10
C GLY A 199 -1.46 -28.34 -25.28
N LYS A 200 -2.72 -28.59 -25.65
CA LYS A 200 -3.46 -27.84 -26.69
C LYS A 200 -4.07 -26.55 -26.14
N CYS A 201 -4.26 -26.46 -24.84
CA CYS A 201 -4.72 -25.25 -24.16
C CYS A 201 -3.51 -24.54 -23.56
N ASP A 202 -3.26 -23.29 -23.97
CA ASP A 202 -2.12 -22.48 -23.55
C ASP A 202 -2.46 -21.67 -22.29
N LEU A 203 -3.67 -21.12 -22.20
CA LEU A 203 -4.15 -20.36 -21.05
C LEU A 203 -5.49 -20.92 -20.57
N VAL A 204 -5.55 -21.30 -19.29
CA VAL A 204 -6.81 -21.65 -18.64
C VAL A 204 -7.16 -20.66 -17.55
N ILE A 205 -8.41 -20.20 -17.54
CA ILE A 205 -8.93 -19.30 -16.52
C ILE A 205 -10.03 -20.05 -15.77
N GLY A 206 -9.99 -20.03 -14.44
CA GLY A 206 -11.01 -20.75 -13.68
C GLY A 206 -11.02 -20.45 -12.19
N THR A 207 -11.99 -21.07 -11.52
CA THR A 207 -12.13 -20.98 -10.06
C THR A 207 -11.34 -22.11 -9.36
N HIS A 208 -11.59 -22.32 -8.06
CA HIS A 208 -11.03 -23.42 -7.28
C HIS A 208 -11.19 -24.81 -7.98
N ARG A 209 -11.98 -24.93 -9.03
CA ARG A 209 -12.10 -26.13 -9.88
C ARG A 209 -10.75 -26.50 -10.52
N LEU A 210 -9.90 -25.51 -10.80
CA LEU A 210 -8.54 -25.74 -11.31
C LEU A 210 -7.62 -26.50 -10.32
N LEU A 211 -7.95 -26.48 -9.03
CA LEU A 211 -7.20 -27.16 -7.96
C LEU A 211 -7.69 -28.60 -7.71
N SER A 212 -8.58 -29.12 -8.57
CA SER A 212 -9.11 -30.48 -8.41
C SER A 212 -8.12 -31.50 -8.96
N LYS A 213 -8.12 -32.70 -8.36
CA LYS A 213 -7.14 -33.77 -8.66
C LYS A 213 -7.18 -34.30 -10.11
N ASP A 214 -8.28 -34.12 -10.80
CA ASP A 214 -8.49 -34.53 -12.20
C ASP A 214 -7.93 -33.50 -13.20
N VAL A 215 -7.58 -32.31 -12.78
CA VAL A 215 -6.92 -31.29 -13.61
C VAL A 215 -5.43 -31.60 -13.67
N LYS A 216 -4.97 -31.94 -14.86
CA LYS A 216 -3.55 -32.24 -15.13
C LYS A 216 -3.06 -31.30 -16.22
N PHE A 217 -2.01 -30.56 -15.93
CA PHE A 217 -1.29 -29.77 -16.91
C PHE A 217 -0.19 -30.59 -17.55
N LYS A 218 0.04 -30.38 -18.84
CA LYS A 218 1.20 -30.99 -19.51
C LYS A 218 2.49 -30.33 -19.03
N ASP A 219 2.54 -29.02 -19.02
CA ASP A 219 3.70 -28.22 -18.59
C ASP A 219 3.28 -26.83 -18.13
N LEU A 220 2.84 -26.72 -16.87
CA LEU A 220 2.44 -25.45 -16.27
C LEU A 220 3.69 -24.62 -15.93
N GLY A 221 3.81 -23.40 -16.50
CA GLY A 221 4.91 -22.48 -16.27
C GLY A 221 4.55 -21.29 -15.40
N LEU A 222 3.30 -20.81 -15.47
CA LEU A 222 2.85 -19.64 -14.71
C LEU A 222 1.48 -19.87 -14.09
N LEU A 223 1.37 -19.54 -12.80
CA LEU A 223 0.12 -19.50 -12.06
C LEU A 223 -0.15 -18.06 -11.60
N VAL A 224 -1.22 -17.46 -12.12
CA VAL A 224 -1.72 -16.16 -11.64
C VAL A 224 -2.86 -16.41 -10.66
N VAL A 225 -2.80 -15.82 -9.47
CA VAL A 225 -3.84 -15.95 -8.43
C VAL A 225 -4.42 -14.58 -8.13
N ASP A 226 -5.69 -14.37 -8.46
CA ASP A 226 -6.39 -13.12 -8.16
C ASP A 226 -7.11 -13.22 -6.82
N GLU A 227 -6.95 -12.21 -5.96
CA GLU A 227 -7.59 -12.10 -4.64
C GLU A 227 -7.39 -13.35 -3.75
N GLU A 228 -6.14 -13.80 -3.57
CA GLU A 228 -5.76 -14.99 -2.79
C GLU A 228 -6.43 -15.08 -1.41
N GLN A 229 -6.68 -13.94 -0.76
CA GLN A 229 -7.31 -13.87 0.57
C GLN A 229 -8.73 -14.43 0.61
N ARG A 230 -9.40 -14.54 -0.55
CA ARG A 230 -10.77 -15.08 -0.66
C ARG A 230 -10.83 -16.61 -0.75
N PHE A 231 -9.69 -17.27 -0.89
CA PHE A 231 -9.63 -18.74 -0.90
C PHE A 231 -9.55 -19.30 0.52
N GLY A 232 -10.31 -20.38 0.76
CA GLY A 232 -10.28 -21.10 2.02
C GLY A 232 -8.95 -21.83 2.28
N VAL A 233 -8.71 -22.22 3.52
CA VAL A 233 -7.45 -22.85 3.98
C VAL A 233 -7.07 -24.06 3.12
N THR A 234 -8.01 -24.97 2.86
CA THR A 234 -7.76 -26.17 2.04
C THR A 234 -7.35 -25.85 0.60
N HIS A 235 -7.89 -24.77 0.03
CA HIS A 235 -7.50 -24.32 -1.31
C HIS A 235 -6.10 -23.71 -1.31
N LYS A 236 -5.74 -22.97 -0.26
CA LYS A 236 -4.40 -22.39 -0.10
C LYS A 236 -3.32 -23.47 0.05
N GLU A 237 -3.62 -24.58 0.71
CA GLU A 237 -2.69 -25.72 0.80
C GLU A 237 -2.43 -26.34 -0.58
N LYS A 238 -3.48 -26.59 -1.36
CA LYS A 238 -3.36 -27.09 -2.74
C LYS A 238 -2.65 -26.10 -3.67
N LEU A 239 -2.90 -24.81 -3.49
CA LEU A 239 -2.16 -23.76 -4.20
C LEU A 239 -0.66 -23.86 -3.93
N LYS A 240 -0.25 -24.02 -2.68
CA LYS A 240 1.16 -24.19 -2.31
C LYS A 240 1.80 -25.42 -2.95
N GLU A 241 1.04 -26.52 -3.07
CA GLU A 241 1.52 -27.73 -3.79
C GLU A 241 1.73 -27.44 -5.28
N LEU A 242 0.76 -26.80 -5.93
CA LEU A 242 0.81 -26.50 -7.37
C LEU A 242 1.91 -25.48 -7.69
N SER A 243 2.14 -24.50 -6.82
CA SER A 243 3.10 -23.41 -7.02
C SER A 243 4.56 -23.77 -6.68
N ARG A 244 4.84 -24.97 -6.24
CA ARG A 244 6.17 -25.34 -5.73
C ARG A 244 7.31 -25.16 -6.74
N GLN A 245 7.06 -25.44 -8.02
CA GLN A 245 8.05 -25.37 -9.12
C GLN A 245 7.55 -24.51 -10.29
N VAL A 246 6.50 -23.73 -10.06
CA VAL A 246 5.83 -22.92 -11.07
C VAL A 246 5.92 -21.46 -10.64
N ASP A 247 6.18 -20.57 -11.58
CA ASP A 247 6.14 -19.15 -11.34
C ASP A 247 4.75 -18.73 -10.88
N THR A 248 4.68 -18.00 -9.78
CA THR A 248 3.43 -17.57 -9.17
C THR A 248 3.37 -16.07 -9.06
N LEU A 249 2.34 -15.48 -9.68
CA LEU A 249 2.00 -14.07 -9.58
C LEU A 249 0.67 -13.92 -8.85
N THR A 250 0.69 -13.34 -7.66
CA THR A 250 -0.52 -13.06 -6.90
C THR A 250 -0.94 -11.60 -7.09
N LEU A 251 -2.21 -11.37 -7.42
CA LEU A 251 -2.79 -10.04 -7.54
C LEU A 251 -3.60 -9.71 -6.30
N SER A 252 -3.44 -8.51 -5.77
CA SER A 252 -4.22 -8.02 -4.62
C SER A 252 -4.68 -6.58 -4.82
N ALA A 253 -5.98 -6.35 -4.53
CA ALA A 253 -6.55 -5.00 -4.49
C ALA A 253 -6.43 -4.35 -3.10
N THR A 254 -5.97 -5.09 -2.09
CA THR A 254 -5.67 -4.53 -0.77
C THR A 254 -4.20 -4.15 -0.72
N PRO A 255 -3.87 -2.87 -0.69
CA PRO A 255 -2.48 -2.45 -0.57
C PRO A 255 -1.92 -2.88 0.79
N ILE A 256 -0.73 -3.44 0.76
CA ILE A 256 0.00 -3.79 1.97
C ILE A 256 0.77 -2.55 2.42
N PRO A 257 0.70 -2.17 3.71
CA PRO A 257 1.46 -1.05 4.23
C PRO A 257 2.94 -1.10 3.85
N ARG A 258 3.53 0.05 3.44
CA ARG A 258 4.92 0.13 2.97
C ARG A 258 5.91 -0.42 3.99
N THR A 259 5.66 -0.18 5.28
CA THR A 259 6.44 -0.74 6.40
C THR A 259 6.36 -2.26 6.47
N LEU A 260 5.19 -2.86 6.20
CA LEU A 260 5.05 -4.31 6.13
C LEU A 260 5.71 -4.86 4.85
N ASN A 261 5.64 -4.12 3.74
CA ASN A 261 6.36 -4.47 2.53
C ASN A 261 7.88 -4.51 2.79
N MET A 262 8.43 -3.50 3.43
CA MET A 262 9.85 -3.46 3.80
C MET A 262 10.23 -4.58 4.76
N ALA A 263 9.40 -4.87 5.77
CA ALA A 263 9.64 -5.95 6.73
C ALA A 263 9.56 -7.35 6.09
N LEU A 264 8.77 -7.51 5.04
CA LEU A 264 8.65 -8.75 4.24
C LEU A 264 9.60 -8.76 3.02
N SER A 265 10.30 -7.67 2.77
CA SER A 265 11.28 -7.54 1.69
C SER A 265 12.34 -8.64 1.79
N GLY A 266 12.43 -9.44 0.72
CA GLY A 266 13.30 -10.61 0.68
C GLY A 266 12.73 -11.91 1.27
N ILE A 267 11.43 -11.91 1.63
CA ILE A 267 10.68 -13.12 1.98
C ILE A 267 9.70 -13.46 0.86
N ARG A 268 9.11 -12.44 0.26
CA ARG A 268 8.28 -12.51 -0.94
C ARG A 268 8.53 -11.27 -1.77
N ASP A 269 8.78 -11.46 -3.06
CA ASP A 269 8.97 -10.34 -3.97
C ASP A 269 7.66 -9.59 -4.15
N MET A 270 7.73 -8.26 -4.20
CA MET A 270 6.54 -7.43 -4.22
C MET A 270 6.71 -6.27 -5.20
N SER A 271 5.65 -6.02 -5.99
CA SER A 271 5.50 -4.85 -6.85
C SER A 271 4.25 -4.08 -6.45
N THR A 272 4.32 -2.75 -6.46
CA THR A 272 3.20 -1.87 -6.11
C THR A 272 2.88 -0.91 -7.24
N ILE A 273 1.58 -0.75 -7.54
CA ILE A 273 1.05 0.25 -8.46
C ILE A 273 0.28 1.25 -7.60
N GLU A 274 0.85 2.43 -7.39
CA GLU A 274 0.28 3.50 -6.54
C GLU A 274 -0.36 4.60 -7.38
N VAL A 275 0.12 4.79 -8.63
CA VAL A 275 -0.38 5.81 -9.55
C VAL A 275 -1.53 5.26 -10.39
N PRO A 276 -2.70 5.94 -10.40
CA PRO A 276 -3.84 5.55 -11.23
C PRO A 276 -3.58 5.84 -12.71
N PRO A 277 -4.27 5.14 -13.65
CA PRO A 277 -4.30 5.52 -15.06
C PRO A 277 -4.81 6.95 -15.27
N VAL A 278 -4.29 7.63 -16.29
CA VAL A 278 -4.48 9.09 -16.54
C VAL A 278 -5.95 9.50 -16.70
N ASP A 279 -6.79 8.66 -17.31
CA ASP A 279 -8.18 8.99 -17.64
C ASP A 279 -9.18 8.76 -16.50
N ARG A 280 -8.74 8.39 -15.33
CA ARG A 280 -9.61 8.05 -14.22
C ARG A 280 -9.92 9.27 -13.36
N GLN A 281 -11.22 9.48 -13.02
CA GLN A 281 -11.65 10.55 -12.12
C GLN A 281 -11.96 10.01 -10.71
N PRO A 282 -11.65 10.77 -9.63
CA PRO A 282 -11.99 10.39 -8.26
C PRO A 282 -13.50 10.21 -8.08
N VAL A 283 -13.88 9.21 -7.28
CA VAL A 283 -15.29 8.97 -6.94
C VAL A 283 -15.74 9.95 -5.88
N GLN A 284 -16.70 10.80 -6.24
CA GLN A 284 -17.34 11.71 -5.27
C GLN A 284 -18.12 10.90 -4.23
N THR A 285 -17.69 10.96 -2.98
CA THR A 285 -18.25 10.13 -1.90
C THR A 285 -19.04 10.98 -0.92
N TYR A 286 -20.33 10.64 -0.75
CA TYR A 286 -21.26 11.29 0.19
C TYR A 286 -21.59 10.32 1.33
N VAL A 287 -21.65 10.83 2.54
CA VAL A 287 -22.11 10.11 3.73
C VAL A 287 -23.33 10.84 4.27
N LEU A 288 -24.48 10.19 4.30
CA LEU A 288 -25.76 10.82 4.65
C LEU A 288 -26.75 9.83 5.27
N GLU A 289 -27.76 10.37 5.94
CA GLU A 289 -28.90 9.57 6.38
C GLU A 289 -29.70 9.06 5.18
N HIS A 290 -30.20 7.83 5.29
CA HIS A 290 -31.00 7.20 4.23
C HIS A 290 -32.28 7.99 3.98
N ASN A 291 -32.43 8.52 2.77
CA ASN A 291 -33.58 9.29 2.33
C ASN A 291 -33.97 8.87 0.90
N TRP A 292 -35.16 8.31 0.75
CA TRP A 292 -35.66 7.81 -0.53
C TRP A 292 -35.75 8.88 -1.62
N GLY A 293 -36.06 10.14 -1.26
CA GLY A 293 -36.09 11.25 -2.22
C GLY A 293 -34.71 11.54 -2.80
N VAL A 294 -33.70 11.68 -1.95
CA VAL A 294 -32.30 11.90 -2.37
C VAL A 294 -31.80 10.73 -3.23
N ILE A 295 -32.12 9.51 -2.83
CA ILE A 295 -31.76 8.30 -3.56
C ILE A 295 -32.40 8.27 -4.95
N ALA A 296 -33.70 8.53 -5.04
CA ALA A 296 -34.40 8.54 -6.31
C ALA A 296 -33.84 9.61 -7.26
N ASP A 297 -33.52 10.79 -6.73
CA ASP A 297 -32.89 11.86 -7.51
C ASP A 297 -31.48 11.50 -7.99
N ALA A 298 -30.67 10.83 -7.15
CA ALA A 298 -29.35 10.35 -7.53
C ALA A 298 -29.42 9.32 -8.66
N ILE A 299 -30.37 8.38 -8.58
CA ILE A 299 -30.60 7.36 -9.62
C ILE A 299 -31.05 8.04 -10.92
N ARG A 300 -32.07 8.92 -10.86
CA ARG A 300 -32.58 9.62 -12.07
C ARG A 300 -31.49 10.43 -12.76
N ARG A 301 -30.63 11.12 -12.00
CA ARG A 301 -29.50 11.87 -12.57
C ARG A 301 -28.53 10.97 -13.31
N GLU A 302 -28.23 9.78 -12.75
CA GLU A 302 -27.36 8.81 -13.42
C GLU A 302 -27.99 8.29 -14.71
N LEU A 303 -29.26 7.88 -14.66
CA LEU A 303 -29.98 7.37 -15.81
C LEU A 303 -30.14 8.42 -16.91
N ALA A 304 -30.38 9.69 -16.54
CA ALA A 304 -30.52 10.80 -17.50
C ALA A 304 -29.23 11.04 -18.32
N ARG A 305 -28.06 10.71 -17.78
CA ARG A 305 -26.79 10.79 -18.52
C ARG A 305 -26.39 9.46 -19.20
N GLY A 306 -27.29 8.48 -19.21
CA GLY A 306 -27.09 7.17 -19.85
C GLY A 306 -26.20 6.21 -19.07
N GLY A 307 -25.98 6.45 -17.78
CA GLY A 307 -25.24 5.56 -16.89
C GLY A 307 -26.14 4.52 -16.22
N GLN A 308 -25.51 3.66 -15.42
CA GLN A 308 -26.17 2.60 -14.64
C GLN A 308 -25.84 2.74 -13.16
N VAL A 309 -26.63 2.08 -12.31
CA VAL A 309 -26.56 2.23 -10.86
C VAL A 309 -26.42 0.90 -10.16
N TYR A 310 -25.44 0.78 -9.23
CA TYR A 310 -25.46 -0.24 -8.19
C TYR A 310 -26.19 0.27 -6.95
N TYR A 311 -27.19 -0.48 -6.53
CA TYR A 311 -27.90 -0.27 -5.27
C TYR A 311 -27.63 -1.46 -4.33
N MET A 312 -26.82 -1.24 -3.33
CA MET A 312 -26.41 -2.29 -2.41
C MET A 312 -27.35 -2.38 -1.21
N HIS A 313 -28.09 -3.50 -1.12
CA HIS A 313 -28.95 -3.87 -0.02
C HIS A 313 -28.48 -5.22 0.55
N ASN A 314 -27.75 -5.20 1.67
CA ASN A 314 -27.05 -6.40 2.16
C ASN A 314 -27.93 -7.34 2.99
N ARG A 315 -29.18 -7.61 2.54
CA ARG A 315 -30.12 -8.56 3.16
C ARG A 315 -30.91 -9.29 2.11
N VAL A 316 -30.60 -10.56 1.90
CA VAL A 316 -31.26 -11.39 0.88
C VAL A 316 -32.76 -11.50 1.13
N GLU A 317 -33.19 -11.62 2.41
CA GLU A 317 -34.60 -11.81 2.79
C GLU A 317 -35.50 -10.61 2.42
N THR A 318 -34.93 -9.43 2.25
CA THR A 318 -35.68 -8.18 1.98
C THR A 318 -35.29 -7.50 0.68
N ILE A 319 -34.42 -8.11 -0.12
CA ILE A 319 -33.88 -7.49 -1.34
C ILE A 319 -34.98 -7.28 -2.40
N ASP A 320 -35.91 -8.23 -2.56
CA ASP A 320 -37.02 -8.11 -3.48
C ASP A 320 -38.00 -7.00 -3.08
N ARG A 321 -38.22 -6.81 -1.76
CA ARG A 321 -39.01 -5.68 -1.24
C ARG A 321 -38.33 -4.35 -1.54
N CYS A 322 -37.02 -4.27 -1.39
CA CYS A 322 -36.25 -3.10 -1.73
C CYS A 322 -36.35 -2.78 -3.24
N ALA A 323 -36.20 -3.77 -4.10
CA ALA A 323 -36.37 -3.63 -5.54
C ALA A 323 -37.81 -3.17 -5.92
N ALA A 324 -38.83 -3.72 -5.27
CA ALA A 324 -40.23 -3.31 -5.49
C ALA A 324 -40.45 -1.84 -5.05
N GLN A 325 -39.85 -1.43 -3.93
CA GLN A 325 -39.89 -0.04 -3.44
C GLN A 325 -39.24 0.92 -4.45
N LEU A 326 -38.10 0.56 -5.00
CA LEU A 326 -37.42 1.35 -6.03
C LEU A 326 -38.26 1.44 -7.31
N ARG A 327 -38.89 0.35 -7.79
CA ARG A 327 -39.79 0.39 -8.93
C ARG A 327 -40.94 1.37 -8.71
N LYS A 328 -41.52 1.34 -7.50
CA LYS A 328 -42.61 2.28 -7.16
C LYS A 328 -42.18 3.75 -7.17
N LEU A 329 -40.92 4.02 -6.76
CA LEU A 329 -40.37 5.39 -6.68
C LEU A 329 -39.90 5.92 -8.04
N LEU A 330 -39.33 5.06 -8.87
CA LEU A 330 -38.68 5.45 -10.12
C LEU A 330 -39.61 5.35 -11.34
N GLY A 331 -40.64 4.50 -11.27
CA GLY A 331 -41.53 4.18 -12.37
C GLY A 331 -41.22 2.84 -13.02
N GLU A 332 -42.20 2.26 -13.71
CA GLU A 332 -42.09 0.93 -14.34
C GLU A 332 -41.20 0.92 -15.59
N GLU A 333 -40.89 2.09 -16.14
CA GLU A 333 -40.05 2.23 -17.33
C GLU A 333 -38.57 1.91 -17.04
N ILE A 334 -38.16 1.93 -15.76
CA ILE A 334 -36.77 1.69 -15.37
C ILE A 334 -36.55 0.21 -15.10
N SER A 335 -35.64 -0.40 -15.86
CA SER A 335 -35.27 -1.80 -15.69
C SER A 335 -34.44 -2.01 -14.43
N ILE A 336 -35.00 -2.72 -13.44
CA ILE A 336 -34.37 -3.03 -12.16
C ILE A 336 -34.14 -4.55 -12.05
N GLY A 337 -32.86 -4.94 -12.00
CA GLY A 337 -32.42 -6.30 -11.73
C GLY A 337 -32.11 -6.53 -10.26
N VAL A 338 -32.12 -7.80 -9.85
CA VAL A 338 -31.74 -8.24 -8.50
C VAL A 338 -30.64 -9.30 -8.58
N ALA A 339 -29.59 -9.16 -7.76
CA ALA A 339 -28.50 -10.12 -7.69
C ALA A 339 -28.04 -10.37 -6.26
N HIS A 340 -27.96 -11.64 -5.84
CA HIS A 340 -27.48 -12.02 -4.49
C HIS A 340 -26.86 -13.40 -4.48
N GLY A 341 -26.06 -13.69 -3.43
CA GLY A 341 -25.27 -14.92 -3.33
C GLY A 341 -26.05 -16.22 -3.15
N LYS A 342 -27.38 -16.18 -2.91
CA LYS A 342 -28.26 -17.37 -2.84
C LYS A 342 -28.87 -17.74 -4.19
N MET A 343 -28.69 -16.89 -5.24
CA MET A 343 -29.11 -17.23 -6.59
C MET A 343 -28.27 -18.38 -7.13
N ASP A 344 -28.87 -19.17 -8.03
CA ASP A 344 -28.09 -20.11 -8.81
C ASP A 344 -27.10 -19.37 -9.74
N GLU A 345 -25.99 -20.02 -10.01
CA GLU A 345 -24.90 -19.37 -10.78
C GLU A 345 -25.33 -18.94 -12.18
N LYS A 346 -26.28 -19.68 -12.82
CA LYS A 346 -26.80 -19.33 -14.14
C LYS A 346 -27.62 -18.06 -14.10
N GLY A 347 -28.54 -17.94 -13.14
CA GLY A 347 -29.36 -16.75 -12.94
C GLY A 347 -28.50 -15.54 -12.64
N LEU A 348 -27.49 -15.70 -11.79
CA LEU A 348 -26.55 -14.62 -11.47
C LEU A 348 -25.77 -14.17 -12.72
N SER A 349 -25.24 -15.10 -13.50
CA SER A 349 -24.51 -14.79 -14.73
C SER A 349 -25.41 -14.09 -15.75
N SER A 350 -26.67 -14.52 -15.89
CA SER A 350 -27.64 -13.89 -16.78
C SER A 350 -27.91 -12.44 -16.37
N VAL A 351 -28.16 -12.18 -15.09
CA VAL A 351 -28.40 -10.82 -14.59
C VAL A 351 -27.16 -9.92 -14.81
N MET A 352 -25.96 -10.44 -14.58
CA MET A 352 -24.73 -9.68 -14.80
C MET A 352 -24.49 -9.41 -16.28
N GLN A 353 -24.84 -10.34 -17.17
CA GLN A 353 -24.76 -10.12 -18.62
C GLN A 353 -25.76 -9.05 -19.06
N GLN A 354 -27.01 -9.13 -18.63
CA GLN A 354 -28.05 -8.12 -18.93
C GLN A 354 -27.65 -6.71 -18.45
N LEU A 355 -26.98 -6.63 -17.27
CA LEU A 355 -26.44 -5.36 -16.79
C LEU A 355 -25.29 -4.87 -17.70
N SER A 356 -24.40 -5.75 -18.11
CA SER A 356 -23.30 -5.42 -19.03
C SER A 356 -23.80 -4.96 -20.40
N ASP A 357 -24.87 -5.59 -20.92
CA ASP A 357 -25.49 -5.26 -22.20
C ASP A 357 -26.40 -4.01 -22.13
N GLY A 358 -26.55 -3.43 -20.92
CA GLY A 358 -27.36 -2.22 -20.72
C GLY A 358 -28.86 -2.45 -20.58
N GLU A 359 -29.33 -3.71 -20.57
CA GLU A 359 -30.73 -4.06 -20.40
C GLU A 359 -31.25 -3.77 -18.99
N ILE A 360 -30.37 -3.89 -17.97
CA ILE A 360 -30.63 -3.50 -16.58
C ILE A 360 -30.00 -2.14 -16.33
N GLN A 361 -30.77 -1.17 -15.86
CA GLN A 361 -30.34 0.18 -15.55
C GLN A 361 -29.94 0.33 -14.07
N VAL A 362 -30.65 -0.36 -13.17
CA VAL A 362 -30.38 -0.36 -11.73
C VAL A 362 -30.25 -1.80 -11.24
N LEU A 363 -29.11 -2.16 -10.67
CA LEU A 363 -28.92 -3.47 -10.07
C LEU A 363 -29.01 -3.36 -8.55
N VAL A 364 -30.03 -3.96 -7.95
CA VAL A 364 -30.14 -4.14 -6.50
C VAL A 364 -29.39 -5.41 -6.13
N CYS A 365 -28.37 -5.29 -5.30
CA CYS A 365 -27.48 -6.42 -5.00
C CYS A 365 -27.00 -6.45 -3.55
N THR A 366 -26.52 -7.61 -3.13
CA THR A 366 -25.76 -7.77 -1.89
C THR A 366 -24.26 -7.45 -2.12
N THR A 367 -23.40 -7.79 -1.20
CA THR A 367 -21.92 -7.64 -1.31
C THR A 367 -21.29 -8.41 -2.48
N ILE A 368 -22.08 -9.04 -3.33
CA ILE A 368 -21.62 -9.79 -4.50
C ILE A 368 -20.78 -8.94 -5.46
N ILE A 369 -21.05 -7.63 -5.55
CA ILE A 369 -20.28 -6.70 -6.39
C ILE A 369 -18.83 -6.49 -5.87
N GLU A 370 -18.56 -6.84 -4.63
CA GLU A 370 -17.21 -6.81 -4.06
C GLU A 370 -16.24 -7.74 -4.80
N THR A 371 -16.75 -8.77 -5.49
CA THR A 371 -15.97 -9.87 -6.09
C THR A 371 -15.31 -9.57 -7.43
N GLY A 372 -14.96 -8.33 -7.73
CA GLY A 372 -14.11 -8.04 -8.89
C GLY A 372 -14.83 -7.70 -10.20
N ILE A 373 -16.16 -7.69 -10.23
CA ILE A 373 -16.95 -7.43 -11.41
C ILE A 373 -16.69 -6.02 -11.95
N ASP A 374 -16.45 -5.92 -13.26
CA ASP A 374 -16.20 -4.67 -13.98
C ASP A 374 -17.31 -4.38 -14.98
N ILE A 375 -18.06 -3.31 -14.74
CA ILE A 375 -19.08 -2.79 -15.66
C ILE A 375 -18.83 -1.29 -15.81
N PRO A 376 -18.19 -0.87 -16.91
CA PRO A 376 -17.72 0.51 -17.08
C PRO A 376 -18.80 1.58 -17.04
N ASN A 377 -20.05 1.22 -17.40
CA ASN A 377 -21.17 2.16 -17.43
C ASN A 377 -21.84 2.37 -16.06
N VAL A 378 -21.49 1.60 -15.03
CA VAL A 378 -21.99 1.83 -13.67
C VAL A 378 -21.14 2.90 -13.00
N ASN A 379 -21.69 4.11 -12.88
CA ASN A 379 -20.99 5.27 -12.32
C ASN A 379 -21.64 5.81 -11.04
N THR A 380 -22.76 5.25 -10.58
CA THR A 380 -23.37 5.59 -9.30
C THR A 380 -23.53 4.33 -8.43
N LEU A 381 -23.11 4.46 -7.19
CA LEU A 381 -23.19 3.42 -6.16
C LEU A 381 -23.95 3.96 -4.95
N ILE A 382 -24.96 3.24 -4.51
CA ILE A 382 -25.71 3.54 -3.28
C ILE A 382 -25.55 2.35 -2.34
N ILE A 383 -25.16 2.58 -1.11
CA ILE A 383 -25.00 1.55 -0.08
C ILE A 383 -25.93 1.84 1.08
N GLU A 384 -26.87 0.94 1.37
CA GLU A 384 -27.66 0.96 2.61
C GLU A 384 -26.88 0.38 3.79
N ASP A 385 -27.16 0.89 4.99
CA ASP A 385 -26.53 0.43 6.24
C ASP A 385 -24.97 0.39 6.12
N ALA A 386 -24.35 1.38 5.46
CA ALA A 386 -22.90 1.46 5.21
C ALA A 386 -22.07 1.44 6.52
N ASP A 387 -22.66 1.89 7.62
CA ASP A 387 -22.08 1.87 8.97
C ASP A 387 -21.77 0.46 9.51
N ARG A 388 -22.34 -0.58 8.87
CA ARG A 388 -22.10 -2.00 9.23
C ARG A 388 -20.94 -2.63 8.48
N LEU A 389 -20.43 -1.98 7.45
CA LEU A 389 -19.35 -2.49 6.62
C LEU A 389 -17.97 -2.06 7.15
N GLY A 390 -16.97 -2.87 6.87
CA GLY A 390 -15.57 -2.52 7.15
C GLY A 390 -15.05 -1.44 6.20
N LEU A 391 -14.08 -0.65 6.64
CA LEU A 391 -13.51 0.43 5.83
C LEU A 391 -12.86 -0.09 4.53
N ALA A 392 -12.08 -1.16 4.61
CA ALA A 392 -11.49 -1.81 3.44
C ALA A 392 -12.56 -2.34 2.47
N GLN A 393 -13.66 -2.87 3.00
CA GLN A 393 -14.79 -3.36 2.20
C GLN A 393 -15.50 -2.21 1.48
N LEU A 394 -15.79 -1.11 2.16
CA LEU A 394 -16.35 0.09 1.56
C LEU A 394 -15.47 0.63 0.43
N HIS A 395 -14.14 0.63 0.64
CA HIS A 395 -13.19 1.05 -0.37
C HIS A 395 -13.18 0.13 -1.60
N GLN A 396 -13.17 -1.19 -1.41
CA GLN A 396 -13.23 -2.17 -2.49
C GLN A 396 -14.51 -2.02 -3.32
N ILE A 397 -15.67 -1.86 -2.64
CA ILE A 397 -16.96 -1.68 -3.31
C ILE A 397 -17.00 -0.33 -4.05
N ARG A 398 -16.51 0.75 -3.43
CA ARG A 398 -16.38 2.06 -4.10
C ARG A 398 -15.52 1.98 -5.36
N GLY A 399 -14.45 1.20 -5.33
CA GLY A 399 -13.57 0.96 -6.48
C GLY A 399 -14.23 0.23 -7.65
N ARG A 400 -15.46 -0.27 -7.49
CA ARG A 400 -16.23 -0.92 -8.57
C ARG A 400 -16.90 0.05 -9.52
N ILE A 401 -16.96 1.33 -9.19
CA ILE A 401 -17.49 2.40 -10.04
C ILE A 401 -16.36 3.36 -10.44
N GLY A 402 -16.64 4.25 -11.41
CA GLY A 402 -15.66 5.25 -11.87
C GLY A 402 -14.53 4.62 -12.70
N ARG A 403 -14.86 3.70 -13.59
CA ARG A 403 -13.93 3.05 -14.51
C ARG A 403 -14.07 3.56 -15.96
N SER A 404 -14.79 4.64 -16.12
CA SER A 404 -14.95 5.38 -17.37
C SER A 404 -14.49 6.82 -17.18
N ALA A 405 -14.37 7.58 -18.26
CA ALA A 405 -14.06 9.02 -18.21
C ALA A 405 -15.18 9.87 -17.54
N ARG A 406 -16.30 9.26 -17.18
CA ARG A 406 -17.43 9.92 -16.51
C ARG A 406 -17.20 9.98 -15.01
N ARG A 407 -17.55 11.13 -14.39
CA ARG A 407 -17.50 11.29 -12.92
C ARG A 407 -18.46 10.31 -12.24
N ALA A 408 -17.96 9.59 -11.25
CA ALA A 408 -18.72 8.62 -10.47
C ALA A 408 -19.09 9.17 -9.08
N TYR A 409 -20.20 8.65 -8.55
CA TYR A 409 -20.78 9.08 -7.28
C TYR A 409 -21.07 7.88 -6.39
N ALA A 410 -20.63 7.94 -5.13
CA ALA A 410 -20.91 6.95 -4.11
C ALA A 410 -21.70 7.57 -2.94
N TYR A 411 -22.85 7.00 -2.64
CA TYR A 411 -23.73 7.42 -1.54
C TYR A 411 -23.67 6.35 -0.45
N MET A 412 -22.95 6.63 0.63
CA MET A 412 -22.86 5.77 1.82
C MET A 412 -23.96 6.17 2.79
N THR A 413 -25.03 5.37 2.88
CA THR A 413 -26.18 5.74 3.70
C THR A 413 -26.28 4.93 4.98
N TYR A 414 -26.78 5.53 6.04
CA TYR A 414 -27.12 4.91 7.29
C TYR A 414 -28.55 5.28 7.70
N ARG A 415 -29.19 4.52 8.58
CA ARG A 415 -30.60 4.72 8.92
C ARG A 415 -30.84 6.09 9.52
N ALA A 416 -31.91 6.76 9.08
CA ALA A 416 -32.35 8.02 9.63
C ALA A 416 -32.60 7.93 11.15
N GLY A 417 -32.12 8.92 11.89
CA GLY A 417 -32.23 8.97 13.34
C GLY A 417 -31.35 7.98 14.11
N LYS A 418 -30.48 7.21 13.44
CA LYS A 418 -29.55 6.29 14.08
C LYS A 418 -28.32 7.02 14.63
N ILE A 419 -28.03 6.88 15.91
CA ILE A 419 -26.76 7.29 16.50
C ILE A 419 -25.69 6.30 16.05
N LEU A 420 -24.70 6.79 15.30
CA LEU A 420 -23.56 6.00 14.88
C LEU A 420 -22.64 5.70 16.06
N THR A 421 -22.10 4.49 16.10
CA THR A 421 -21.00 4.18 17.02
C THR A 421 -19.77 4.99 16.62
N GLU A 422 -18.88 5.29 17.56
CA GLU A 422 -17.65 6.04 17.29
C GLU A 422 -16.82 5.39 16.17
N VAL A 423 -16.70 4.06 16.18
CA VAL A 423 -16.01 3.27 15.16
C VAL A 423 -16.66 3.43 13.78
N ALA A 424 -18.01 3.36 13.70
CA ALA A 424 -18.72 3.54 12.44
C ALA A 424 -18.57 4.96 11.90
N ALA A 425 -18.67 5.98 12.77
CA ALA A 425 -18.48 7.37 12.41
C ALA A 425 -17.06 7.60 11.84
N LYS A 426 -16.01 7.08 12.49
CA LYS A 426 -14.63 7.17 12.02
C LYS A 426 -14.42 6.50 10.66
N ARG A 427 -15.02 5.31 10.42
CA ARG A 427 -14.96 4.63 9.12
C ARG A 427 -15.62 5.44 8.01
N LEU A 428 -16.81 5.96 8.26
CA LEU A 428 -17.55 6.75 7.29
C LEU A 428 -16.88 8.11 7.00
N THR A 429 -16.27 8.71 8.02
CA THR A 429 -15.45 9.91 7.84
C THR A 429 -14.22 9.60 6.99
N ALA A 430 -13.50 8.53 7.29
CA ALA A 430 -12.30 8.13 6.54
C ALA A 430 -12.62 7.84 5.06
N ILE A 431 -13.70 7.10 4.74
CA ILE A 431 -14.05 6.81 3.35
C ILE A 431 -14.45 8.06 2.56
N ARG A 432 -14.97 9.08 3.22
CA ARG A 432 -15.28 10.39 2.63
C ARG A 432 -14.03 11.23 2.40
N GLU A 433 -13.12 11.29 3.38
CA GLU A 433 -11.89 12.09 3.32
C GLU A 433 -10.88 11.52 2.32
N TYR A 434 -10.73 10.19 2.30
CA TYR A 434 -9.85 9.52 1.37
C TYR A 434 -10.57 9.22 0.04
N ALA A 435 -11.09 10.26 -0.62
CA ALA A 435 -11.76 10.15 -1.92
C ALA A 435 -10.78 10.13 -3.10
N GLU A 436 -9.54 10.58 -2.90
CA GLU A 436 -8.49 10.66 -3.92
C GLU A 436 -8.01 9.26 -4.35
N PHE A 437 -7.46 9.19 -5.57
CA PHE A 437 -6.80 7.98 -6.06
C PHE A 437 -5.52 7.67 -5.27
N GLY A 438 -5.13 6.38 -5.25
CA GLY A 438 -3.99 5.93 -4.46
C GLY A 438 -4.24 5.98 -2.94
N SER A 439 -5.46 6.32 -2.51
CA SER A 439 -5.81 6.34 -1.08
C SER A 439 -5.95 4.97 -0.46
N GLY A 440 -5.90 3.90 -1.25
CA GLY A 440 -6.02 2.52 -0.75
C GLY A 440 -5.04 2.20 0.37
N PHE A 441 -3.80 2.69 0.24
CA PHE A 441 -2.79 2.57 1.29
C PHE A 441 -3.19 3.32 2.58
N ARG A 442 -3.62 4.59 2.48
CA ARG A 442 -4.09 5.38 3.63
C ARG A 442 -5.31 4.75 4.29
N ILE A 443 -6.22 4.21 3.49
CA ILE A 443 -7.40 3.47 3.96
C ILE A 443 -7.00 2.19 4.67
N ALA A 444 -6.05 1.42 4.15
CA ALA A 444 -5.55 0.21 4.80
C ALA A 444 -4.89 0.54 6.16
N MET A 445 -4.09 1.60 6.24
CA MET A 445 -3.52 2.09 7.50
C MET A 445 -4.60 2.55 8.46
N ARG A 446 -5.60 3.30 7.98
CA ARG A 446 -6.71 3.76 8.81
C ARG A 446 -7.58 2.61 9.31
N ASP A 447 -7.80 1.60 8.48
CA ASP A 447 -8.53 0.39 8.89
C ASP A 447 -7.78 -0.39 9.99
N LEU A 448 -6.43 -0.46 9.88
CA LEU A 448 -5.58 -1.03 10.93
C LEU A 448 -5.64 -0.22 12.24
N GLU A 449 -5.66 1.10 12.16
CA GLU A 449 -5.83 1.97 13.34
C GLU A 449 -7.18 1.71 14.04
N ILE A 450 -8.26 1.58 13.27
CA ILE A 450 -9.62 1.39 13.80
C ILE A 450 -9.84 -0.03 14.33
N ARG A 451 -9.40 -1.04 13.60
CA ARG A 451 -9.59 -2.47 13.98
C ARG A 451 -8.49 -3.02 14.87
N GLY A 452 -7.31 -2.41 14.83
CA GLY A 452 -6.09 -2.98 15.38
C GLY A 452 -5.40 -3.98 14.45
N ALA A 453 -4.08 -4.06 14.54
CA ALA A 453 -3.23 -4.86 13.66
C ALA A 453 -3.23 -6.38 13.99
N GLY A 454 -4.09 -6.83 14.90
CA GLY A 454 -4.02 -8.12 15.57
C GLY A 454 -4.03 -9.40 14.71
N ASN A 455 -4.41 -9.34 13.42
CA ASN A 455 -4.50 -10.54 12.58
C ASN A 455 -3.65 -10.49 11.30
N LEU A 456 -2.80 -9.49 11.14
CA LEU A 456 -2.08 -9.28 9.88
C LEU A 456 -0.99 -10.34 9.62
N LEU A 457 -0.26 -10.74 10.68
CA LEU A 457 0.82 -11.74 10.63
C LEU A 457 0.45 -13.07 11.30
N GLY A 458 -0.83 -13.27 11.57
CA GLY A 458 -1.35 -14.47 12.23
C GLY A 458 -1.64 -14.28 13.71
N PRO A 459 -2.49 -15.16 14.29
CA PRO A 459 -2.97 -15.03 15.67
C PRO A 459 -1.86 -15.12 16.73
N GLU A 460 -0.78 -15.84 16.45
CA GLU A 460 0.36 -15.98 17.36
C GLU A 460 1.12 -14.66 17.56
N GLN A 461 1.19 -13.82 16.53
CA GLN A 461 1.94 -12.54 16.54
C GLN A 461 1.07 -11.36 17.02
N SER A 462 -0.26 -11.53 17.01
CA SER A 462 -1.20 -10.46 17.37
C SER A 462 -0.97 -9.90 18.77
N GLY A 463 -0.65 -10.76 19.75
CA GLY A 463 -0.38 -10.35 21.12
C GLY A 463 0.86 -9.47 21.27
N TYR A 464 1.91 -9.75 20.52
CA TYR A 464 3.15 -8.96 20.52
C TYR A 464 2.97 -7.62 19.83
N MET A 465 2.30 -7.60 18.65
CA MET A 465 1.95 -6.35 17.98
C MET A 465 1.07 -5.44 18.84
N MET A 466 0.12 -6.01 19.56
CA MET A 466 -0.70 -5.27 20.53
C MET A 466 0.09 -4.73 21.72
N SER A 467 1.22 -5.31 22.08
CA SER A 467 2.00 -4.90 23.23
C SER A 467 2.98 -3.76 22.95
N VAL A 468 3.55 -3.68 21.73
CA VAL A 468 4.54 -2.66 21.34
C VAL A 468 4.02 -1.71 20.26
N GLY A 469 2.87 -1.99 19.65
CA GLY A 469 2.34 -1.28 18.50
C GLY A 469 2.87 -1.81 17.16
N TYR A 470 2.10 -1.53 16.11
CA TYR A 470 2.34 -2.05 14.76
C TYR A 470 3.70 -1.62 14.20
N ASP A 471 3.99 -0.33 14.21
CA ASP A 471 5.22 0.21 13.62
C ASP A 471 6.48 -0.31 14.30
N MET A 472 6.49 -0.33 15.64
CA MET A 472 7.61 -0.87 16.41
C MET A 472 7.82 -2.36 16.14
N TYR A 473 6.73 -3.14 16.05
CA TYR A 473 6.84 -4.57 15.78
C TYR A 473 7.44 -4.83 14.38
N LEU A 474 7.02 -4.07 13.37
CA LEU A 474 7.56 -4.19 12.02
C LEU A 474 9.04 -3.80 11.94
N GLN A 475 9.46 -2.77 12.66
CA GLN A 475 10.88 -2.42 12.77
C GLN A 475 11.69 -3.56 13.37
N LEU A 476 11.20 -4.17 14.46
CA LEU A 476 11.86 -5.33 15.07
C LEU A 476 11.92 -6.54 14.13
N LEU A 477 10.90 -6.75 13.31
CA LEU A 477 10.88 -7.82 12.30
C LEU A 477 11.87 -7.54 11.17
N GLU A 478 11.93 -6.32 10.65
CA GLU A 478 12.89 -5.89 9.62
C GLU A 478 14.34 -6.08 10.11
N GLU A 479 14.65 -5.58 11.32
CA GLU A 479 15.95 -5.78 11.95
C GLU A 479 16.31 -7.27 12.07
N ALA A 480 15.34 -8.10 12.48
CA ALA A 480 15.56 -9.53 12.66
C ALA A 480 15.78 -10.27 11.31
N VAL A 481 15.10 -9.86 10.25
CA VAL A 481 15.29 -10.41 8.90
C VAL A 481 16.68 -10.07 8.37
N LEU A 482 17.11 -8.81 8.47
CA LEU A 482 18.46 -8.38 8.06
C LEU A 482 19.55 -9.10 8.86
N GLU A 483 19.39 -9.21 10.18
CA GLU A 483 20.34 -9.92 11.08
C GLU A 483 20.48 -11.41 10.67
N GLN A 484 19.38 -12.06 10.31
CA GLN A 484 19.39 -13.47 9.87
C GLN A 484 20.02 -13.67 8.48
N ARG A 485 20.03 -12.64 7.63
CA ARG A 485 20.73 -12.64 6.35
C ARG A 485 22.23 -12.37 6.46
N GLY A 486 22.70 -12.01 7.65
CA GLY A 486 24.07 -11.57 7.86
C GLY A 486 24.34 -10.13 7.40
N GLU A 487 23.29 -9.40 7.05
CA GLU A 487 23.35 -7.99 6.71
C GLU A 487 23.31 -7.17 8.01
N LYS A 488 24.18 -6.18 8.13
CA LYS A 488 24.09 -5.24 9.25
C LYS A 488 22.79 -4.46 9.08
N ALA A 489 21.90 -4.56 10.07
CA ALA A 489 20.76 -3.65 10.12
C ALA A 489 21.30 -2.21 10.02
N PRO A 490 20.71 -1.38 9.14
CA PRO A 490 21.14 0.01 9.05
C PRO A 490 21.03 0.61 10.45
N GLN A 491 22.16 1.01 11.02
CA GLN A 491 22.13 1.78 12.26
C GLN A 491 21.39 3.06 11.91
N ARG A 492 20.11 3.12 12.27
CA ARG A 492 19.34 4.36 12.17
C ARG A 492 19.93 5.30 13.23
N THR A 493 20.92 6.04 12.82
CA THR A 493 21.46 7.13 13.65
C THR A 493 20.36 8.18 13.67
N GLU A 494 19.62 8.25 14.77
CA GLU A 494 18.67 9.33 15.01
C GLU A 494 19.47 10.60 15.29
N CYS A 495 19.15 11.71 14.64
CA CYS A 495 19.81 12.98 14.88
C CYS A 495 18.85 13.97 15.53
N SER A 496 19.21 14.48 16.69
CA SER A 496 18.58 15.64 17.30
C SER A 496 19.25 16.93 16.84
N ALA A 497 18.48 18.03 16.70
CA ALA A 497 19.03 19.34 16.39
C ALA A 497 18.41 20.41 17.30
N ASP A 498 19.24 20.96 18.17
CA ASP A 498 18.88 22.05 19.08
C ASP A 498 19.65 23.32 18.74
N LEU A 499 19.15 24.06 17.76
CA LEU A 499 19.69 25.34 17.28
C LEU A 499 18.82 26.51 17.75
N THR A 500 19.42 27.67 17.93
CA THR A 500 18.72 28.90 18.28
C THR A 500 18.09 29.52 17.03
N VAL A 501 17.03 28.89 16.53
CA VAL A 501 16.30 29.30 15.32
C VAL A 501 14.80 29.34 15.59
N SER A 502 14.08 30.25 14.93
CA SER A 502 12.62 30.25 14.94
C SER A 502 12.12 29.33 13.84
N ALA A 503 11.69 28.12 14.22
CA ALA A 503 11.28 27.04 13.31
C ALA A 503 9.98 26.43 13.84
N ASN A 504 8.83 26.88 13.27
CA ASN A 504 7.51 26.44 13.67
C ASN A 504 6.48 26.67 12.55
N LEU A 505 5.31 26.05 12.66
CA LEU A 505 4.14 26.26 11.80
C LEU A 505 3.15 27.22 12.51
N PRO A 506 3.10 28.51 12.12
CA PRO A 506 2.19 29.49 12.75
C PRO A 506 0.73 29.12 12.52
N GLU A 507 -0.14 29.40 13.52
CA GLU A 507 -1.60 29.23 13.37
C GLU A 507 -2.20 30.14 12.29
N SER A 508 -1.56 31.27 12.03
CA SER A 508 -1.95 32.17 10.95
C SER A 508 -1.72 31.60 9.56
N TYR A 509 -0.81 30.62 9.41
CA TYR A 509 -0.54 29.94 8.15
C TYR A 509 -1.41 28.70 7.98
N ILE A 510 -1.49 27.85 8.99
CA ILE A 510 -2.37 26.67 9.02
C ILE A 510 -3.19 26.71 10.29
N SER A 511 -4.47 27.05 10.20
CA SER A 511 -5.37 27.23 11.35
C SER A 511 -5.75 25.92 12.04
N SER A 512 -5.88 24.82 11.27
CA SER A 512 -6.24 23.51 11.79
C SER A 512 -5.08 22.85 12.54
N GLY A 513 -5.26 22.55 13.83
CA GLY A 513 -4.27 21.85 14.64
C GLY A 513 -3.93 20.45 14.13
N GLU A 514 -4.92 19.73 13.56
CA GLU A 514 -4.73 18.40 12.98
C GLU A 514 -3.87 18.45 11.71
N GLN A 515 -4.16 19.41 10.82
CA GLN A 515 -3.36 19.63 9.61
C GLN A 515 -1.93 20.06 9.96
N ARG A 516 -1.76 20.96 10.97
CA ARG A 516 -0.41 21.32 11.45
C ARG A 516 0.38 20.11 11.91
N MET A 517 -0.25 19.21 12.68
CA MET A 517 0.41 17.98 13.15
C MET A 517 0.82 17.05 12.00
N ASP A 518 -0.01 16.94 10.97
CA ASP A 518 0.32 16.16 9.77
C ASP A 518 1.52 16.76 9.02
N ILE A 519 1.50 18.07 8.78
CA ILE A 519 2.60 18.78 8.12
C ILE A 519 3.90 18.68 8.96
N TYR A 520 3.83 18.84 10.28
CA TYR A 520 5.00 18.64 11.14
C TYR A 520 5.63 17.25 10.99
N ARG A 521 4.80 16.20 10.93
CA ARG A 521 5.30 14.81 10.72
C ARG A 521 5.96 14.66 9.37
N ARG A 522 5.35 15.22 8.32
CA ARG A 522 5.89 15.17 6.97
C ARG A 522 7.21 15.91 6.86
N ILE A 523 7.32 17.09 7.45
CA ILE A 523 8.58 17.85 7.53
C ILE A 523 9.64 17.06 8.30
N ALA A 524 9.32 16.52 9.48
CA ALA A 524 10.26 15.72 10.28
C ALA A 524 10.73 14.45 9.55
N ALA A 525 9.94 13.93 8.62
CA ALA A 525 10.25 12.74 7.82
C ALA A 525 11.06 13.03 6.54
N LEU A 526 11.37 14.29 6.21
CA LEU A 526 12.18 14.65 5.04
C LEU A 526 13.57 14.01 5.11
N ARG A 527 14.04 13.50 3.97
CA ARG A 527 15.36 12.84 3.85
C ARG A 527 16.21 13.40 2.70
N THR A 528 15.57 14.02 1.70
CA THR A 528 16.27 14.57 0.52
C THR A 528 15.77 15.98 0.18
N ALA A 529 16.56 16.72 -0.58
CA ALA A 529 16.20 18.06 -1.06
C ALA A 529 15.01 18.02 -2.02
N GLU A 530 14.89 16.96 -2.84
CA GLU A 530 13.78 16.77 -3.77
C GLU A 530 12.46 16.64 -3.00
N GLN A 531 12.42 15.80 -1.95
CA GLN A 531 11.25 15.66 -1.08
C GLN A 531 10.87 16.98 -0.40
N SER A 532 11.86 17.78 -0.04
CA SER A 532 11.62 19.11 0.53
C SER A 532 10.98 20.03 -0.49
N GLN A 533 11.44 20.03 -1.74
CA GLN A 533 10.86 20.84 -2.80
C GLN A 533 9.43 20.42 -3.14
N GLU A 534 9.15 19.12 -3.24
CA GLU A 534 7.79 18.59 -3.46
C GLU A 534 6.83 19.02 -2.35
N LEU A 535 7.27 18.94 -1.09
CA LEU A 535 6.45 19.38 0.04
C LEU A 535 6.25 20.89 0.04
N LEU A 536 7.26 21.67 -0.35
CA LEU A 536 7.16 23.13 -0.47
C LEU A 536 6.15 23.52 -1.54
N ASP A 537 6.17 22.88 -2.70
CA ASP A 537 5.25 23.13 -3.81
C ASP A 537 3.79 22.81 -3.38
N GLU A 538 3.57 21.72 -2.64
CA GLU A 538 2.27 21.38 -2.08
C GLU A 538 1.80 22.42 -1.05
N LEU A 539 2.69 22.91 -0.17
CA LEU A 539 2.35 23.91 0.82
C LEU A 539 1.93 25.24 0.16
N ILE A 540 2.65 25.63 -0.90
CA ILE A 540 2.33 26.82 -1.69
C ILE A 540 0.95 26.68 -2.35
N ASP A 541 0.68 25.53 -2.96
CA ASP A 541 -0.60 25.27 -3.64
C ASP A 541 -1.80 25.27 -2.67
N ARG A 542 -1.63 24.70 -1.47
CA ARG A 542 -2.72 24.54 -0.50
C ARG A 542 -2.93 25.72 0.44
N TYR A 543 -1.87 26.39 0.84
CA TYR A 543 -1.88 27.40 1.91
C TYR A 543 -1.27 28.74 1.51
N GLY A 544 -0.72 28.84 0.29
CA GLY A 544 0.01 30.02 -0.17
C GLY A 544 1.48 30.03 0.27
N GLU A 545 2.18 31.13 0.00
CA GLU A 545 3.61 31.28 0.31
C GLU A 545 3.91 31.03 1.80
N PRO A 546 4.80 30.08 2.13
CA PRO A 546 5.14 29.76 3.49
C PRO A 546 5.97 30.87 4.15
N PRO A 547 5.64 31.26 5.38
CA PRO A 547 6.41 32.26 6.11
C PRO A 547 7.80 31.73 6.50
N PRO A 548 8.79 32.61 6.76
CA PRO A 548 10.17 32.22 7.05
C PRO A 548 10.35 31.14 8.14
N PRO A 549 9.57 31.09 9.23
CA PRO A 549 9.70 30.02 10.23
C PRO A 549 9.40 28.63 9.68
N VAL A 550 8.53 28.51 8.66
CA VAL A 550 8.20 27.22 8.00
C VAL A 550 9.38 26.77 7.15
N LEU A 551 9.98 27.65 6.36
CA LEU A 551 11.18 27.34 5.57
C LEU A 551 12.33 26.90 6.47
N ARG A 552 12.58 27.64 7.56
CA ARG A 552 13.59 27.27 8.56
C ARG A 552 13.31 25.91 9.22
N LEU A 553 12.05 25.56 9.42
CA LEU A 553 11.68 24.23 9.93
C LEU A 553 12.05 23.11 8.94
N MET A 554 11.84 23.34 7.65
CA MET A 554 12.23 22.40 6.58
C MET A 554 13.77 22.28 6.50
N ASP A 555 14.49 23.40 6.61
CA ASP A 555 15.96 23.41 6.64
C ASP A 555 16.53 22.63 7.83
N VAL A 556 15.92 22.75 9.02
CA VAL A 556 16.30 21.93 10.20
C VAL A 556 16.08 20.44 9.96
N ALA A 557 14.98 20.08 9.27
CA ALA A 557 14.73 18.68 8.94
C ALA A 557 15.76 18.12 7.94
N LEU A 558 16.12 18.90 6.91
CA LEU A 558 17.19 18.55 5.96
C LEU A 558 18.55 18.44 6.65
N LEU A 559 18.89 19.39 7.53
CA LEU A 559 20.13 19.33 8.32
C LEU A 559 20.22 18.02 9.11
N ARG A 560 19.14 17.62 9.78
CA ARG A 560 19.08 16.34 10.50
C ARG A 560 19.26 15.14 9.56
N ALA A 561 18.60 15.16 8.40
CA ALA A 561 18.67 14.08 7.42
C ALA A 561 20.08 13.91 6.85
N GLU A 562 20.77 14.99 6.50
CA GLU A 562 22.15 14.97 6.02
C GLU A 562 23.15 14.58 7.10
N ALA A 563 22.95 15.10 8.33
CA ALA A 563 23.79 14.76 9.48
C ALA A 563 23.74 13.26 9.82
N MET A 564 22.57 12.62 9.72
CA MET A 564 22.44 11.17 9.90
C MET A 564 23.27 10.37 8.90
N GLN A 565 23.40 10.81 7.65
CA GLN A 565 24.17 10.13 6.60
C GLN A 565 25.68 10.12 6.90
N ILE A 566 26.16 11.11 7.62
CA ILE A 566 27.55 11.20 8.03
C ILE A 566 27.83 10.67 9.45
N GLY A 567 26.81 10.08 10.12
CA GLY A 567 26.96 9.48 11.43
C GLY A 567 26.85 10.43 12.64
N VAL A 568 26.31 11.64 12.44
CA VAL A 568 26.03 12.61 13.50
C VAL A 568 24.68 12.28 14.16
N CYS A 569 24.66 12.16 15.49
CA CYS A 569 23.47 11.83 16.28
C CYS A 569 22.90 13.02 17.09
N ASP A 570 23.69 14.08 17.30
CA ASP A 570 23.21 15.27 18.01
C ASP A 570 23.91 16.53 17.51
N ILE A 571 23.12 17.57 17.27
CA ILE A 571 23.57 18.91 16.90
C ILE A 571 23.04 19.89 17.94
N ALA A 572 23.92 20.49 18.73
CA ALA A 572 23.52 21.41 19.78
C ALA A 572 24.28 22.73 19.71
N GLN A 573 23.56 23.85 19.77
CA GLN A 573 24.12 25.18 19.82
C GLN A 573 24.21 25.68 21.27
N ARG A 574 25.40 26.12 21.68
CA ARG A 574 25.62 26.79 22.95
C ARG A 574 26.31 28.13 22.71
N GLY A 575 25.55 29.21 22.78
CA GLY A 575 26.06 30.55 22.47
C GLY A 575 26.56 30.64 21.02
N SER A 576 27.84 30.94 20.83
CA SER A 576 28.51 31.03 19.52
C SER A 576 29.14 29.72 19.05
N GLU A 577 28.89 28.59 19.70
CA GLU A 577 29.48 27.30 19.35
C GLU A 577 28.39 26.29 19.01
N ILE A 578 28.57 25.56 17.90
CA ILE A 578 27.72 24.42 17.50
C ILE A 578 28.56 23.15 17.68
N SER A 579 27.99 22.17 18.39
CA SER A 579 28.59 20.85 18.56
C SER A 579 27.85 19.82 17.71
N PHE A 580 28.60 19.02 16.96
CA PHE A 580 28.10 17.87 16.20
C PHE A 580 28.64 16.61 16.86
N THR A 581 27.81 15.84 17.53
CA THR A 581 28.16 14.61 18.21
C THR A 581 27.97 13.42 17.28
N PHE A 582 29.01 12.59 17.13
CA PHE A 582 28.93 11.37 16.31
C PHE A 582 28.48 10.18 17.17
N ALA A 583 27.80 9.23 16.54
CA ALA A 583 27.23 8.04 17.20
C ALA A 583 28.31 7.11 17.80
N GLY A 584 29.56 7.25 17.39
CA GLY A 584 30.71 6.49 17.88
C GLY A 584 31.98 6.88 17.16
N ALA A 585 33.12 6.39 17.61
CA ALA A 585 34.42 6.66 17.01
C ALA A 585 34.49 6.17 15.54
N ASP A 586 33.87 5.03 15.27
CA ASP A 586 33.81 4.42 13.92
C ASP A 586 32.92 5.20 12.93
N ALA A 587 32.04 6.05 13.46
CA ALA A 587 31.14 6.87 12.65
C ALA A 587 31.78 8.19 12.17
N VAL A 588 32.92 8.57 12.71
CA VAL A 588 33.61 9.82 12.37
C VAL A 588 34.26 9.70 10.98
N PRO A 589 33.88 10.53 9.99
CA PRO A 589 34.55 10.55 8.69
C PRO A 589 35.89 11.31 8.81
N VAL A 590 36.91 10.68 9.42
CA VAL A 590 38.18 11.31 9.85
C VAL A 590 38.85 12.05 8.70
N ASN A 591 38.92 11.46 7.49
CA ASN A 591 39.56 12.08 6.31
C ASN A 591 38.82 13.35 5.88
N ALA A 592 37.50 13.34 5.84
CA ALA A 592 36.68 14.50 5.51
C ALA A 592 36.82 15.62 6.54
N VAL A 593 36.79 15.26 7.83
CA VAL A 593 36.99 16.22 8.94
C VAL A 593 38.38 16.85 8.87
N MET A 594 39.43 16.06 8.65
CA MET A 594 40.81 16.54 8.52
C MET A 594 40.97 17.47 7.32
N ALA A 595 40.38 17.12 6.17
CA ALA A 595 40.38 17.97 4.97
C ALA A 595 39.75 19.34 5.28
N LEU A 596 38.57 19.35 5.92
CA LEU A 596 37.85 20.59 6.25
C LEU A 596 38.59 21.41 7.33
N CYS A 597 39.20 20.79 8.33
CA CYS A 597 40.01 21.48 9.35
C CYS A 597 41.27 22.15 8.73
N SER A 598 41.78 21.62 7.64
CA SER A 598 42.97 22.15 6.94
C SER A 598 42.67 23.41 6.13
N LEU A 599 41.40 23.67 5.78
CA LEU A 599 41.01 24.84 5.00
C LEU A 599 41.27 26.14 5.79
N PRO A 600 41.81 27.19 5.13
CA PRO A 600 42.11 28.48 5.81
C PRO A 600 40.89 29.10 6.49
N LYS A 601 39.67 28.97 5.90
CA LYS A 601 38.41 29.47 6.44
C LYS A 601 37.99 28.81 7.76
N ASN A 602 38.43 27.55 8.00
CA ASN A 602 38.03 26.73 9.14
C ASN A 602 39.12 26.66 10.25
N ARG A 603 40.28 27.17 9.94
CA ARG A 603 41.43 27.16 10.87
C ARG A 603 41.09 27.92 12.16
N ARG A 604 41.17 27.29 13.33
CA ARG A 604 40.77 27.79 14.66
C ARG A 604 39.25 27.88 14.90
N ARG A 605 38.40 27.55 13.90
CA ARG A 605 36.93 27.56 14.05
C ARG A 605 36.39 26.16 14.22
N LEU A 606 37.01 25.19 13.55
CA LEU A 606 36.60 23.80 13.57
C LEU A 606 37.59 22.98 14.41
N THR A 607 37.08 22.26 15.40
CA THR A 607 37.91 21.46 16.32
C THR A 607 37.25 20.11 16.57
N LEU A 608 37.97 19.02 16.31
CA LEU A 608 37.52 17.66 16.66
C LEU A 608 37.98 17.35 18.08
N SER A 609 37.02 17.07 18.96
CA SER A 609 37.26 16.59 20.33
C SER A 609 36.95 15.10 20.38
N ALA A 610 38.00 14.31 20.61
CA ALA A 610 37.91 12.86 20.78
C ALA A 610 37.94 12.43 22.25
N THR A 611 37.79 13.37 23.19
CA THR A 611 37.79 13.09 24.63
C THR A 611 36.41 12.56 25.05
N GLY A 612 36.35 11.29 25.47
CA GLY A 612 35.14 10.62 25.92
C GLY A 612 34.66 9.51 24.97
N THR A 613 33.51 8.93 25.28
CA THR A 613 32.87 7.86 24.48
C THR A 613 32.19 8.34 23.20
N GLU A 614 31.94 9.66 23.09
CA GLU A 614 31.22 10.29 21.98
C GLU A 614 32.10 11.39 21.35
N PRO A 615 32.67 11.18 20.16
CA PRO A 615 33.45 12.20 19.48
C PRO A 615 32.57 13.39 19.08
N LYS A 616 33.09 14.62 19.21
CA LYS A 616 32.39 15.87 18.89
C LYS A 616 33.23 16.73 17.97
N LEU A 617 32.56 17.21 16.91
CA LEU A 617 33.10 18.27 16.06
C LEU A 617 32.50 19.61 16.53
N LEU A 618 33.34 20.53 16.93
CA LEU A 618 32.95 21.84 17.45
C LEU A 618 33.18 22.90 16.37
N LEU A 619 32.18 23.69 16.07
CA LEU A 619 32.22 24.81 15.11
C LEU A 619 31.95 26.11 15.84
N ARG A 620 32.86 27.06 15.80
CA ARG A 620 32.68 28.40 16.35
C ARG A 620 32.11 29.35 15.29
N LEU A 621 30.96 29.94 15.58
CA LEU A 621 30.31 30.95 14.74
C LEU A 621 30.98 32.32 14.86
N THR A 622 31.00 33.07 13.77
CA THR A 622 31.37 34.50 13.80
C THR A 622 30.12 35.37 14.11
N PRO A 623 30.28 36.60 14.56
CA PRO A 623 29.18 37.43 15.11
C PRO A 623 27.98 37.67 14.14
N ASN A 624 28.13 37.49 12.86
CA ASN A 624 27.08 37.78 11.85
C ASN A 624 26.64 36.52 11.08
N GLU A 625 27.05 35.33 11.51
CA GLU A 625 26.67 34.09 10.82
C GLU A 625 25.35 33.53 11.39
N ASP A 626 24.50 33.07 10.48
CA ASP A 626 23.33 32.29 10.86
C ASP A 626 23.76 30.86 11.21
N ALA A 627 23.32 30.37 12.37
CA ALA A 627 23.72 29.06 12.90
C ALA A 627 23.24 27.91 12.01
N LEU A 628 22.02 27.99 11.49
CA LEU A 628 21.40 26.95 10.68
C LEU A 628 22.08 26.85 9.30
N ASP A 629 22.27 28.01 8.63
CA ASP A 629 22.89 28.05 7.30
C ASP A 629 24.36 27.57 7.37
N THR A 630 25.07 27.96 8.44
CA THR A 630 26.46 27.53 8.66
C THR A 630 26.56 26.02 8.96
N ALA A 631 25.61 25.48 9.75
CA ALA A 631 25.55 24.06 10.04
C ALA A 631 25.23 23.22 8.77
N LEU A 632 24.26 23.65 7.97
CA LEU A 632 23.94 23.02 6.68
C LEU A 632 25.14 22.99 5.72
N THR A 633 25.84 24.12 5.62
CA THR A 633 27.04 24.21 4.76
C THR A 633 28.11 23.22 5.25
N LEU A 634 28.38 23.16 6.57
CA LEU A 634 29.40 22.27 7.11
C LEU A 634 29.04 20.79 6.90
N VAL A 635 27.78 20.42 7.14
CA VAL A 635 27.33 19.03 6.97
C VAL A 635 27.35 18.63 5.49
N GLY A 636 26.94 19.53 4.59
CA GLY A 636 27.07 19.34 3.14
C GLY A 636 28.52 19.15 2.69
N ASP A 637 29.45 20.03 3.15
CA ASP A 637 30.87 19.91 2.87
C ASP A 637 31.45 18.57 3.40
N LEU A 638 31.04 18.11 4.59
CA LEU A 638 31.46 16.82 5.15
C LEU A 638 30.96 15.64 4.31
N ARG A 639 29.72 15.69 3.83
CA ARG A 639 29.13 14.63 3.01
C ARG A 639 29.87 14.49 1.70
N VAL A 640 30.07 15.59 0.98
CA VAL A 640 30.78 15.59 -0.32
C VAL A 640 32.19 15.02 -0.16
N ASN A 641 32.95 15.49 0.83
CA ASN A 641 34.30 14.97 1.07
C ASN A 641 34.32 13.49 1.50
N LYS A 642 33.28 12.99 2.18
CA LYS A 642 33.13 11.56 2.50
C LYS A 642 32.91 10.73 1.24
N GLU A 643 32.00 11.14 0.38
CA GLU A 643 31.68 10.45 -0.89
C GLU A 643 32.87 10.41 -1.87
N GLU A 644 33.66 11.49 -1.94
CA GLU A 644 34.88 11.55 -2.76
C GLU A 644 35.94 10.56 -2.25
N ASN A 645 36.17 10.52 -0.94
CA ASN A 645 37.11 9.58 -0.35
C ASN A 645 36.68 8.10 -0.49
N GLU A 646 35.37 7.80 -0.44
CA GLU A 646 34.87 6.44 -0.66
C GLU A 646 35.05 5.99 -2.12
N LYS A 647 34.93 6.89 -3.09
CA LYS A 647 35.18 6.61 -4.50
C LYS A 647 36.67 6.35 -4.79
N GLU A 648 37.58 7.09 -4.13
CA GLU A 648 39.03 6.89 -4.27
C GLU A 648 39.52 5.56 -3.66
N VAL A 649 38.84 5.04 -2.65
CA VAL A 649 39.18 3.72 -2.02
C VAL A 649 38.63 2.55 -2.85
N THR A 650 37.65 2.77 -3.73
CA THR A 650 37.01 1.73 -4.56
C THR A 650 37.61 1.61 -5.96
N LEU A 651 38.48 2.53 -6.36
CA LEU A 651 39.33 2.49 -7.55
C LEU A 651 40.74 1.96 -7.22
#